data_d1276876c69caf48175d82a9d76c40a9
#
_entry.id   d1276876c69caf48175d82a9d76c40a9
#
_cell.length_a   1.000
_cell.length_b   1.000
_cell.length_c   1.000
_cell.angle_alpha   90.00
_cell.angle_beta   90.00
_cell.angle_gamma   90.00
#
_symmetry.space_group_name_H-M   'P 1'
#
loop_
_entity.id
_entity.type
_entity.pdbx_description
1 polymer ?
#
loop_
_entity_poly.entity_id
_entity_poly.type
_entity_poly.pdbx_seq_one_letter_code
_entity_poly.pdbx_strand_id
1 'polypeptide(L)'
;RKEYDLTKICRYAIITVASGGYGKEFMEYSEFLKNKERSVPCCGFTFSKDDMNPKLFEWQKDIVSWALKKGKAAMFEDCGLGKCHGAGTRIMMRDENGHPYFKNVEDVQVGEFLMGNDGTPRRVLSLAHGRDEMYRITLGNGDSYTCNSEHIVSCKMGEDHDGHLKGETVNIPVYDLIRKTPGELRRFYLAWKSTLDFGASESPIDSYVLGTRAPNESGLSTFESDDVIFSDKKSRTEFLAGFLDTWGERCRDGLILPMVNDRDARMMKFLCRSLGFSVREEILEGRFGYTHKIVIGGDLRSIPCRTNVNFIPGYRTPENPLWYSMKIEPLGMGDYYGFTIDGNHLYMLEDFTVTHNTAQQLEFARIVSEHTAQPTLILAPLAVSRQTVNEGKKFDYSVNICRSQNEVKPGINITNYEMLEHFDLSQFGGIVLDESSILKHYNSKTRTQIIESCRGVKYKLSCTATPAPNDFMELGNQSEFLGVMNRTEMLATFFVHDGGETSKWRLKGHAEKDFWAWLAGWAVVLTTPADLGYDATGYDLPPLNIQYVEVPSDRPVASTLTERRDARRESLPDRCRAAADLIQQEPDEQWLIWCDLNDEADELTRIIDGAVEVRGSDKAELKEGRLTGFTEGTVKRLVSKPSIAGLGLNWQGCHNMIFVGLSDSYEMLYQAMRRCWRFGQDKPVNVYIVTSTAEGAVRDNIDRKDEQCKKMTAEMVEHTKEILS
;
A
#
# COMPACT_ATOMS: atom_id res chain seq x y z
N ARG A 1 49.51 50.27 -29.09
CA ARG A 1 48.33 49.54 -28.50
C ARG A 1 47.96 48.49 -29.52
N LYS A 2 48.28 47.20 -29.27
CA LYS A 2 47.73 46.06 -30.02
C LYS A 2 46.44 45.68 -29.35
N GLU A 3 45.31 45.85 -30.02
CA GLU A 3 44.06 45.24 -29.64
C GLU A 3 44.18 43.73 -29.78
N TYR A 4 44.10 43.01 -28.66
CA TYR A 4 44.01 41.56 -28.68
C TYR A 4 42.52 41.22 -28.91
N ASP A 5 42.27 40.60 -30.05
CA ASP A 5 40.98 40.06 -30.42
C ASP A 5 40.59 38.91 -29.46
N LEU A 6 39.80 39.23 -28.46
CA LEU A 6 39.30 38.31 -27.43
C LEU A 6 38.39 37.22 -28.01
N THR A 7 37.95 37.36 -29.27
CA THR A 7 37.10 36.34 -29.92
C THR A 7 37.86 35.06 -30.33
N LYS A 8 39.16 35.10 -30.38
CA LYS A 8 40.00 33.91 -30.68
C LYS A 8 40.44 33.08 -29.48
N ILE A 9 40.31 33.62 -28.25
CA ILE A 9 40.75 32.92 -27.02
C ILE A 9 39.69 31.93 -26.52
N CYS A 10 38.42 32.10 -26.89
CA CYS A 10 37.36 31.23 -26.47
C CYS A 10 37.21 29.92 -27.28
N ARG A 11 38.03 29.69 -28.30
CA ARG A 11 37.90 28.48 -29.15
C ARG A 11 38.63 27.23 -28.67
N TYR A 12 39.50 27.32 -27.68
CA TYR A 12 40.26 26.16 -27.21
C TYR A 12 40.30 26.05 -25.69
N ALA A 13 39.89 24.89 -25.19
CA ALA A 13 40.07 24.54 -23.76
C ALA A 13 41.34 23.70 -23.59
N ILE A 14 42.19 24.05 -22.62
CA ILE A 14 43.37 23.27 -22.28
C ILE A 14 42.96 22.19 -21.29
N ILE A 15 42.99 20.93 -21.72
CA ILE A 15 42.81 19.77 -20.85
C ILE A 15 44.21 19.25 -20.46
N THR A 16 44.56 19.35 -19.19
CA THR A 16 45.76 18.68 -18.66
C THR A 16 45.34 17.29 -18.22
N VAL A 17 45.65 16.28 -19.01
CA VAL A 17 45.50 14.88 -18.57
C VAL A 17 46.74 14.52 -17.74
N ALA A 18 46.51 14.17 -16.47
CA ALA A 18 47.55 13.66 -15.58
C ALA A 18 47.89 12.20 -15.95
N SER A 19 48.62 11.99 -17.02
CA SER A 19 49.36 10.75 -17.30
C SER A 19 50.62 11.12 -18.09
N GLY A 20 51.81 10.77 -17.55
CA GLY A 20 53.11 11.19 -17.97
C GLY A 20 53.41 10.97 -19.45
N GLY A 21 53.25 12.01 -20.24
CA GLY A 21 53.67 12.06 -21.65
C GLY A 21 53.37 13.46 -22.21
N TYR A 22 54.39 14.15 -22.67
CA TYR A 22 54.28 15.47 -23.26
C TYR A 22 53.59 15.40 -24.64
N GLY A 23 52.27 15.79 -24.63
CA GLY A 23 51.50 16.06 -25.84
C GLY A 23 50.34 16.97 -25.46
N LYS A 24 50.39 18.28 -25.82
CA LYS A 24 49.23 19.17 -25.72
C LYS A 24 48.35 18.93 -26.93
N GLU A 25 47.33 18.11 -26.82
CA GLU A 25 46.25 18.06 -27.79
C GLU A 25 45.26 19.22 -27.51
N PHE A 26 45.09 20.09 -28.47
CA PHE A 26 44.08 21.13 -28.46
C PHE A 26 42.82 20.58 -29.11
N MET A 27 41.78 20.34 -28.27
CA MET A 27 40.49 19.94 -28.76
C MET A 27 39.62 21.18 -28.98
N GLU A 28 38.86 21.22 -30.09
CA GLU A 28 37.93 22.31 -30.31
C GLU A 28 36.84 22.32 -29.22
N TYR A 29 36.43 23.50 -28.74
CA TYR A 29 35.50 23.61 -27.62
C TYR A 29 34.14 22.92 -27.90
N SER A 30 33.69 22.91 -29.16
CA SER A 30 32.54 22.17 -29.63
C SER A 30 32.68 20.65 -29.52
N GLU A 31 33.89 20.13 -29.75
CA GLU A 31 34.26 18.71 -29.62
C GLU A 31 34.44 18.35 -28.13
N PHE A 32 34.97 19.27 -27.34
CA PHE A 32 35.01 19.14 -25.88
C PHE A 32 33.61 19.09 -25.27
N LEU A 33 32.63 19.90 -25.74
CA LEU A 33 31.24 19.85 -25.32
C LEU A 33 30.53 18.58 -25.79
N LYS A 34 30.78 18.12 -27.05
CA LYS A 34 30.25 16.83 -27.53
C LYS A 34 30.80 15.63 -26.75
N ASN A 35 32.05 15.67 -26.33
CA ASN A 35 32.63 14.64 -25.47
C ASN A 35 32.15 14.74 -24.01
N LYS A 36 31.55 15.87 -23.62
CA LYS A 36 30.80 16.04 -22.35
C LYS A 36 29.35 15.62 -22.46
N GLU A 37 28.79 15.49 -23.67
CA GLU A 37 27.55 14.72 -23.90
C GLU A 37 27.83 13.22 -23.65
N ARG A 38 28.19 12.88 -22.41
CA ARG A 38 28.35 11.49 -22.00
C ARG A 38 26.99 10.84 -22.10
N SER A 39 26.79 10.01 -23.10
CA SER A 39 25.74 9.05 -23.12
C SER A 39 25.79 8.26 -21.81
N VAL A 40 24.71 8.26 -21.05
CA VAL A 40 24.60 7.42 -19.84
C VAL A 40 24.97 6.00 -20.23
N PRO A 41 25.97 5.34 -19.59
CA PRO A 41 26.42 4.03 -20.01
C PRO A 41 25.28 3.02 -19.95
N CYS A 42 24.84 2.52 -21.11
CA CYS A 42 23.83 1.48 -21.21
C CYS A 42 24.55 0.12 -21.08
N CYS A 43 24.56 -0.45 -19.86
CA CYS A 43 25.20 -1.74 -19.59
C CYS A 43 24.19 -2.88 -19.46
N GLY A 44 22.91 -2.61 -19.72
CA GLY A 44 21.81 -3.53 -19.57
C GLY A 44 21.62 -4.48 -20.75
N PHE A 45 20.45 -5.10 -20.79
CA PHE A 45 20.05 -6.05 -21.82
C PHE A 45 18.58 -5.89 -22.14
N THR A 46 18.17 -6.36 -23.32
CA THR A 46 16.76 -6.37 -23.72
C THR A 46 16.11 -7.65 -23.20
N PHE A 47 14.93 -7.51 -22.61
CA PHE A 47 14.10 -8.61 -22.16
C PHE A 47 12.69 -8.43 -22.74
N SER A 48 12.07 -9.53 -23.20
CA SER A 48 10.72 -9.46 -23.78
C SER A 48 9.69 -9.13 -22.73
N LYS A 49 8.78 -8.22 -23.01
CA LYS A 49 7.65 -7.92 -22.11
C LYS A 49 6.72 -9.13 -21.93
N ASP A 50 6.61 -9.98 -22.96
CA ASP A 50 5.80 -11.19 -22.92
C ASP A 50 6.35 -12.24 -21.95
N ASP A 51 7.67 -12.20 -21.67
CA ASP A 51 8.35 -13.07 -20.70
C ASP A 51 8.42 -12.46 -19.29
N MET A 52 7.92 -11.22 -19.12
CA MET A 52 7.77 -10.60 -17.81
C MET A 52 6.57 -11.17 -17.09
N ASN A 53 6.60 -11.02 -15.76
CA ASN A 53 5.48 -11.47 -14.94
C ASN A 53 4.16 -10.87 -15.47
N PRO A 54 3.20 -11.71 -15.89
CA PRO A 54 1.95 -11.23 -16.46
C PRO A 54 1.10 -10.41 -15.49
N LYS A 55 1.39 -10.49 -14.17
CA LYS A 55 0.73 -9.71 -13.12
C LYS A 55 1.10 -8.23 -13.13
N LEU A 56 2.13 -7.84 -13.88
CA LEU A 56 2.51 -6.44 -14.03
C LEU A 56 1.61 -5.77 -15.07
N PHE A 57 1.15 -4.57 -14.75
CA PHE A 57 0.50 -3.71 -15.75
C PHE A 57 1.45 -3.37 -16.90
N GLU A 58 0.92 -3.09 -18.09
CA GLU A 58 1.75 -2.77 -19.25
C GLU A 58 2.69 -1.59 -18.99
N TRP A 59 2.21 -0.53 -18.34
CA TRP A 59 3.07 0.59 -17.94
C TRP A 59 4.18 0.18 -16.96
N GLN A 60 3.93 -0.79 -16.06
CA GLN A 60 4.96 -1.34 -15.17
C GLN A 60 6.00 -2.15 -15.94
N LYS A 61 5.56 -2.96 -16.91
CA LYS A 61 6.46 -3.70 -17.80
C LYS A 61 7.31 -2.75 -18.65
N ASP A 62 6.76 -1.62 -19.09
CA ASP A 62 7.52 -0.59 -19.82
C ASP A 62 8.68 -0.05 -18.99
N ILE A 63 8.42 0.29 -17.74
CA ILE A 63 9.43 0.81 -16.82
C ILE A 63 10.48 -0.25 -16.49
N VAL A 64 10.06 -1.48 -16.16
CA VAL A 64 10.99 -2.58 -15.89
C VAL A 64 11.84 -2.87 -17.12
N SER A 65 11.24 -2.92 -18.32
CA SER A 65 11.97 -3.11 -19.59
C SER A 65 13.00 -2.02 -19.82
N TRP A 66 12.62 -0.76 -19.59
CA TRP A 66 13.54 0.37 -19.69
C TRP A 66 14.70 0.26 -18.68
N ALA A 67 14.40 -0.08 -17.40
CA ALA A 67 15.43 -0.21 -16.37
C ALA A 67 16.40 -1.37 -16.67
N LEU A 68 15.91 -2.50 -17.17
CA LEU A 68 16.73 -3.63 -17.60
C LEU A 68 17.64 -3.23 -18.79
N LYS A 69 17.09 -2.50 -19.77
CA LYS A 69 17.84 -2.00 -20.92
C LYS A 69 18.94 -1.02 -20.50
N LYS A 70 18.68 -0.18 -19.48
CA LYS A 70 19.71 0.69 -18.88
C LYS A 70 20.72 -0.11 -18.06
N GLY A 71 20.29 -1.11 -17.32
CA GLY A 71 21.10 -1.94 -16.42
C GLY A 71 21.46 -1.24 -15.11
N LYS A 72 21.46 0.09 -15.11
CA LYS A 72 21.66 0.97 -13.95
C LYS A 72 20.65 2.10 -14.05
N ALA A 73 19.62 2.05 -13.23
CA ALA A 73 18.44 2.91 -13.34
C ALA A 73 17.90 3.35 -12.00
N ALA A 74 17.12 4.43 -11.99
CA ALA A 74 16.33 4.84 -10.86
C ALA A 74 14.84 4.92 -11.23
N MET A 75 13.99 4.46 -10.33
CA MET A 75 12.53 4.53 -10.38
C MET A 75 12.04 5.40 -9.23
N PHE A 76 11.48 6.54 -9.55
CA PHE A 76 10.95 7.52 -8.59
C PHE A 76 9.44 7.58 -8.76
N GLU A 77 8.73 6.68 -8.09
CA GLU A 77 7.31 6.41 -8.31
C GLU A 77 6.48 6.59 -7.04
N ASP A 78 5.23 7.03 -7.22
CA ASP A 78 4.25 7.15 -6.14
C ASP A 78 3.48 5.82 -5.91
N CYS A 79 2.73 5.65 -4.81
CA CYS A 79 2.28 4.35 -4.28
C CYS A 79 0.89 3.86 -4.76
N GLY A 80 0.73 2.57 -5.16
CA GLY A 80 -0.47 1.69 -5.03
C GLY A 80 -1.29 1.28 -6.29
N LEU A 81 -1.46 -0.05 -6.65
CA LEU A 81 -2.20 -0.58 -7.84
C LEU A 81 -2.69 -2.06 -7.82
N GLY A 82 -3.90 -2.40 -8.13
CA GLY A 82 -4.95 -3.19 -8.81
C GLY A 82 -5.28 -4.72 -8.65
N LYS A 83 -6.59 -5.27 -8.92
CA LYS A 83 -7.08 -6.70 -8.91
C LYS A 83 -8.35 -6.99 -9.73
N CYS A 84 -8.66 -8.32 -10.10
CA CYS A 84 -9.65 -8.68 -11.12
C CYS A 84 -10.51 -9.93 -10.86
N HIS A 85 -11.84 -9.87 -11.15
CA HIS A 85 -12.84 -10.95 -11.13
C HIS A 85 -13.49 -11.14 -12.50
N GLY A 86 -14.09 -12.32 -12.74
CA GLY A 86 -14.89 -12.57 -13.95
C GLY A 86 -16.23 -11.85 -13.95
N ALA A 87 -16.75 -11.52 -15.13
CA ALA A 87 -18.07 -10.93 -15.32
C ALA A 87 -19.15 -11.73 -14.57
N GLY A 88 -20.13 -11.03 -14.00
CA GLY A 88 -21.20 -11.61 -13.19
C GLY A 88 -20.82 -11.99 -11.76
N THR A 89 -19.56 -11.81 -11.35
CA THR A 89 -19.17 -11.99 -9.93
C THR A 89 -19.82 -10.90 -9.11
N ARG A 90 -20.62 -11.30 -8.11
CA ARG A 90 -21.36 -10.36 -7.27
C ARG A 90 -20.53 -9.86 -6.11
N ILE A 91 -20.37 -8.55 -6.04
CA ILE A 91 -19.58 -7.84 -5.04
C ILE A 91 -20.54 -7.29 -3.99
N MET A 92 -20.17 -7.41 -2.71
CA MET A 92 -20.92 -6.81 -1.61
C MET A 92 -20.54 -5.34 -1.49
N MET A 93 -21.47 -4.48 -1.87
CA MET A 93 -21.37 -3.03 -1.77
C MET A 93 -21.92 -2.56 -0.42
N ARG A 94 -21.69 -1.29 -0.08
CA ARG A 94 -22.18 -0.64 1.15
C ARG A 94 -22.80 0.71 0.80
N ASP A 95 -24.04 0.96 1.24
CA ASP A 95 -24.70 2.25 1.05
C ASP A 95 -24.28 3.30 2.11
N GLU A 96 -24.80 4.51 2.00
CA GLU A 96 -24.51 5.63 2.91
C GLU A 96 -24.96 5.37 4.35
N ASN A 97 -25.98 4.49 4.54
CA ASN A 97 -26.49 4.10 5.84
C ASN A 97 -25.74 2.93 6.47
N GLY A 98 -24.78 2.37 5.74
CA GLY A 98 -23.99 1.22 6.18
C GLY A 98 -24.60 -0.13 5.80
N HIS A 99 -25.71 -0.17 5.07
CA HIS A 99 -26.37 -1.40 4.68
C HIS A 99 -25.73 -2.00 3.43
N PRO A 100 -25.57 -3.33 3.37
CA PRO A 100 -25.05 -3.99 2.19
C PRO A 100 -26.06 -4.05 1.05
N TYR A 101 -25.61 -3.86 -0.17
CA TYR A 101 -26.31 -4.18 -1.40
C TYR A 101 -25.35 -4.88 -2.36
N PHE A 102 -25.84 -5.38 -3.51
CA PHE A 102 -25.01 -6.21 -4.37
C PHE A 102 -24.99 -5.70 -5.79
N LYS A 103 -23.79 -5.62 -6.39
CA LYS A 103 -23.56 -5.34 -7.81
C LYS A 103 -22.74 -6.43 -8.46
N ASN A 104 -22.87 -6.62 -9.76
CA ASN A 104 -21.90 -7.38 -10.50
C ASN A 104 -20.59 -6.57 -10.60
N VAL A 105 -19.46 -7.28 -10.69
CA VAL A 105 -18.14 -6.64 -10.74
C VAL A 105 -17.99 -5.66 -11.89
N GLU A 106 -18.58 -5.96 -13.05
CA GLU A 106 -18.61 -5.10 -14.25
C GLU A 106 -19.43 -3.81 -14.07
N ASP A 107 -20.35 -3.78 -13.14
CA ASP A 107 -21.23 -2.62 -12.85
C ASP A 107 -20.68 -1.71 -11.75
N VAL A 108 -19.60 -2.13 -11.06
CA VAL A 108 -18.97 -1.34 -10.00
C VAL A 108 -18.33 -0.09 -10.60
N GLN A 109 -18.49 1.06 -9.94
CA GLN A 109 -17.98 2.35 -10.40
C GLN A 109 -16.99 2.95 -9.39
N VAL A 110 -16.07 3.78 -9.90
CA VAL A 110 -15.15 4.55 -9.06
C VAL A 110 -15.94 5.45 -8.11
N GLY A 111 -15.53 5.49 -6.86
CA GLY A 111 -16.18 6.28 -5.81
C GLY A 111 -17.24 5.54 -5.01
N GLU A 112 -17.70 4.37 -5.46
CA GLU A 112 -18.62 3.53 -4.68
C GLU A 112 -17.90 2.80 -3.55
N PHE A 113 -18.70 2.31 -2.60
CA PHE A 113 -18.17 1.61 -1.43
C PHE A 113 -18.49 0.13 -1.45
N LEU A 114 -17.45 -0.69 -1.29
CA LEU A 114 -17.59 -2.12 -1.00
C LEU A 114 -17.64 -2.36 0.50
N MET A 115 -18.18 -3.51 0.88
CA MET A 115 -18.15 -3.98 2.25
C MET A 115 -16.81 -4.66 2.56
N GLY A 116 -16.04 -4.11 3.51
CA GLY A 116 -14.82 -4.72 4.01
C GLY A 116 -15.11 -5.98 4.83
N ASN A 117 -14.11 -6.83 4.98
CA ASN A 117 -14.21 -8.07 5.79
C ASN A 117 -14.48 -7.80 7.28
N ASP A 118 -14.31 -6.58 7.74
CA ASP A 118 -14.53 -6.06 9.10
C ASP A 118 -15.81 -5.22 9.22
N GLY A 119 -16.63 -5.14 8.16
CA GLY A 119 -17.85 -4.34 8.10
C GLY A 119 -17.63 -2.86 7.81
N THR A 120 -16.37 -2.41 7.69
CA THR A 120 -16.08 -1.02 7.34
C THR A 120 -16.12 -0.80 5.81
N PRO A 121 -16.41 0.44 5.34
CA PRO A 121 -16.47 0.71 3.90
C PRO A 121 -15.09 0.56 3.25
N ARG A 122 -15.09 0.08 2.00
CA ARG A 122 -13.93 0.05 1.10
C ARG A 122 -14.29 0.80 -0.16
N ARG A 123 -13.72 1.99 -0.34
CA ARG A 123 -14.00 2.80 -1.51
C ARG A 123 -13.32 2.24 -2.74
N VAL A 124 -14.02 2.20 -3.87
CA VAL A 124 -13.46 1.89 -5.18
C VAL A 124 -12.67 3.08 -5.68
N LEU A 125 -11.39 2.86 -5.93
CA LEU A 125 -10.43 3.91 -6.29
C LEU A 125 -10.16 3.94 -7.79
N SER A 126 -10.09 2.76 -8.43
CA SER A 126 -9.91 2.62 -9.86
C SER A 126 -10.55 1.32 -10.35
N LEU A 127 -10.81 1.24 -11.65
CA LEU A 127 -11.31 0.06 -12.32
C LEU A 127 -10.24 -0.50 -13.24
N ALA A 128 -10.27 -1.81 -13.44
CA ALA A 128 -9.45 -2.52 -14.42
C ALA A 128 -10.32 -3.53 -15.17
N HIS A 129 -10.10 -3.70 -16.46
CA HIS A 129 -10.75 -4.74 -17.24
C HIS A 129 -9.79 -5.27 -18.29
N GLY A 130 -10.01 -6.50 -18.72
CA GLY A 130 -9.20 -7.14 -19.74
C GLY A 130 -9.72 -8.54 -20.07
N ARG A 131 -8.89 -9.34 -20.73
CA ARG A 131 -9.24 -10.71 -21.09
C ARG A 131 -8.10 -11.64 -20.73
N ASP A 132 -8.43 -12.71 -19.98
CA ASP A 132 -7.45 -13.64 -19.41
C ASP A 132 -8.02 -15.04 -19.29
N GLU A 133 -7.22 -16.00 -18.89
CA GLU A 133 -7.66 -17.33 -18.53
C GLU A 133 -8.46 -17.29 -17.23
N MET A 134 -9.72 -17.73 -17.31
CA MET A 134 -10.67 -17.64 -16.20
C MET A 134 -10.81 -18.97 -15.49
N TYR A 135 -11.05 -18.89 -14.18
CA TYR A 135 -11.22 -20.05 -13.29
C TYR A 135 -12.47 -19.89 -12.44
N ARG A 136 -13.17 -21.00 -12.21
CA ARG A 136 -14.25 -21.10 -11.23
C ARG A 136 -13.70 -21.70 -9.94
N ILE A 137 -13.84 -20.97 -8.85
CA ILE A 137 -13.53 -21.47 -7.50
C ILE A 137 -14.85 -21.87 -6.86
N THR A 138 -14.99 -23.16 -6.53
CA THR A 138 -16.18 -23.72 -5.86
C THR A 138 -15.79 -24.13 -4.45
N LEU A 139 -16.49 -23.59 -3.45
CA LEU A 139 -16.26 -23.86 -2.03
C LEU A 139 -16.99 -25.15 -1.60
N GLY A 140 -16.55 -25.76 -0.50
CA GLY A 140 -17.10 -27.01 0.02
C GLY A 140 -18.60 -26.95 0.41
N ASN A 141 -19.17 -25.77 0.58
CA ASN A 141 -20.59 -25.54 0.82
C ASN A 141 -21.43 -25.32 -0.48
N GLY A 142 -20.78 -25.33 -1.65
CA GLY A 142 -21.40 -25.13 -2.94
C GLY A 142 -21.41 -23.71 -3.49
N ASP A 143 -21.01 -22.71 -2.71
CA ASP A 143 -20.84 -21.34 -3.22
C ASP A 143 -19.69 -21.29 -4.23
N SER A 144 -19.77 -20.42 -5.23
CA SER A 144 -18.72 -20.29 -6.24
C SER A 144 -18.63 -18.88 -6.81
N TYR A 145 -17.43 -18.49 -7.25
CA TYR A 145 -17.17 -17.25 -7.98
C TYR A 145 -16.15 -17.49 -9.08
N THR A 146 -16.09 -16.55 -10.02
CA THR A 146 -15.17 -16.61 -11.17
C THR A 146 -14.13 -15.51 -11.05
N CYS A 147 -12.88 -15.84 -11.36
CA CYS A 147 -11.77 -14.89 -11.37
C CYS A 147 -10.73 -15.31 -12.39
N ASN A 148 -9.79 -14.42 -12.73
CA ASN A 148 -8.68 -14.73 -13.61
C ASN A 148 -7.58 -15.53 -12.88
N SER A 149 -6.58 -16.00 -13.64
CA SER A 149 -5.44 -16.76 -13.12
C SER A 149 -4.67 -16.01 -12.04
N GLU A 150 -4.60 -14.69 -12.16
CA GLU A 150 -3.85 -13.76 -11.32
C GLU A 150 -4.56 -13.41 -10.01
N HIS A 151 -5.85 -13.75 -9.90
CA HIS A 151 -6.64 -13.43 -8.72
C HIS A 151 -6.07 -14.09 -7.47
N ILE A 152 -5.87 -13.31 -6.40
CA ILE A 152 -5.31 -13.80 -5.15
C ILE A 152 -6.44 -14.23 -4.22
N VAL A 153 -6.46 -15.50 -3.89
CA VAL A 153 -7.39 -16.07 -2.91
C VAL A 153 -6.78 -15.94 -1.53
N SER A 154 -7.48 -15.29 -0.62
CA SER A 154 -7.12 -15.29 0.80
C SER A 154 -7.54 -16.62 1.42
N CYS A 155 -6.57 -17.38 1.95
CA CYS A 155 -6.78 -18.71 2.53
C CYS A 155 -6.44 -18.73 4.01
N LYS A 156 -7.16 -19.53 4.79
CA LYS A 156 -6.75 -19.95 6.14
C LYS A 156 -6.03 -21.29 6.07
N MET A 157 -4.91 -21.38 6.79
CA MET A 157 -4.20 -22.66 6.92
C MET A 157 -4.99 -23.61 7.81
N GLY A 158 -5.42 -24.74 7.25
CA GLY A 158 -6.18 -25.76 8.00
C GLY A 158 -5.34 -26.54 8.99
N GLU A 159 -4.07 -26.76 8.67
CA GLU A 159 -3.04 -27.41 9.48
C GLU A 159 -1.68 -26.78 9.20
N ASP A 160 -0.67 -27.07 10.02
CA ASP A 160 0.70 -26.61 9.79
C ASP A 160 1.25 -27.25 8.50
N HIS A 161 1.65 -26.41 7.55
CA HIS A 161 2.14 -26.86 6.24
C HIS A 161 2.97 -25.76 5.55
N ASP A 162 4.01 -26.14 4.81
CA ASP A 162 4.90 -25.23 4.05
C ASP A 162 5.46 -24.05 4.88
N GLY A 163 5.70 -24.26 6.18
CA GLY A 163 6.23 -23.23 7.07
C GLY A 163 5.17 -22.28 7.63
N HIS A 164 3.91 -22.48 7.33
CA HIS A 164 2.76 -21.75 7.86
C HIS A 164 2.08 -22.50 8.99
N LEU A 165 1.59 -21.78 9.99
CA LEU A 165 0.90 -22.35 11.15
C LEU A 165 -0.61 -22.45 10.89
N LYS A 166 -1.27 -23.43 11.50
CA LYS A 166 -2.72 -23.56 11.51
C LYS A 166 -3.39 -22.23 11.93
N GLY A 167 -4.35 -21.76 11.16
CA GLY A 167 -5.07 -20.51 11.41
C GLY A 167 -4.44 -19.26 10.80
N GLU A 168 -3.20 -19.35 10.34
CA GLU A 168 -2.56 -18.24 9.63
C GLU A 168 -3.32 -17.90 8.35
N THR A 169 -3.41 -16.60 8.03
CA THR A 169 -3.98 -16.14 6.75
C THR A 169 -2.87 -16.07 5.71
N VAL A 170 -3.00 -16.85 4.65
CA VAL A 170 -2.10 -16.82 3.50
C VAL A 170 -2.84 -16.37 2.26
N ASN A 171 -2.19 -15.55 1.45
CA ASN A 171 -2.76 -15.01 0.22
C ASN A 171 -2.07 -15.68 -0.97
N ILE A 172 -2.81 -16.48 -1.75
CA ILE A 172 -2.26 -17.34 -2.80
C ILE A 172 -3.00 -17.08 -4.12
N PRO A 173 -2.29 -16.84 -5.22
CA PRO A 173 -2.93 -16.65 -6.53
C PRO A 173 -3.50 -17.96 -7.08
N VAL A 174 -4.51 -17.83 -7.93
CA VAL A 174 -5.23 -18.97 -8.49
C VAL A 174 -4.31 -19.91 -9.25
N TYR A 175 -3.38 -19.38 -10.06
CA TYR A 175 -2.43 -20.21 -10.83
C TYR A 175 -1.48 -21.06 -9.94
N ASP A 176 -1.27 -20.73 -8.67
CA ASP A 176 -0.54 -21.58 -7.71
C ASP A 176 -1.46 -22.59 -7.04
N LEU A 177 -2.70 -22.18 -6.73
CA LEU A 177 -3.68 -23.09 -6.16
C LEU A 177 -4.03 -24.23 -7.12
N ILE A 178 -4.08 -24.00 -8.43
CA ILE A 178 -4.34 -25.05 -9.44
C ILE A 178 -3.23 -26.09 -9.54
N ARG A 179 -2.01 -25.77 -9.06
CA ARG A 179 -0.88 -26.71 -8.99
C ARG A 179 -0.93 -27.59 -7.74
N LYS A 180 -1.75 -27.23 -6.76
CA LYS A 180 -1.93 -28.01 -5.53
C LYS A 180 -2.87 -29.19 -5.80
N THR A 181 -2.59 -30.30 -5.12
CA THR A 181 -3.45 -31.48 -5.23
C THR A 181 -4.82 -31.23 -4.58
N PRO A 182 -5.89 -31.94 -5.02
CA PRO A 182 -7.19 -31.84 -4.36
C PRO A 182 -7.15 -32.17 -2.86
N GLY A 183 -6.16 -32.95 -2.41
CA GLY A 183 -5.94 -33.25 -1.00
C GLY A 183 -5.42 -32.04 -0.22
N GLU A 184 -4.48 -31.29 -0.80
CA GLU A 184 -3.93 -30.06 -0.22
C GLU A 184 -5.00 -28.96 -0.13
N LEU A 185 -5.79 -28.75 -1.18
CA LEU A 185 -6.90 -27.78 -1.21
C LEU A 185 -8.05 -28.11 -0.22
N ARG A 186 -8.13 -29.38 0.25
CA ARG A 186 -9.11 -29.77 1.27
C ARG A 186 -8.59 -29.68 2.69
N ARG A 187 -7.28 -29.73 2.90
CA ARG A 187 -6.66 -29.89 4.21
C ARG A 187 -5.88 -28.67 4.66
N PHE A 188 -5.13 -28.06 3.75
CA PHE A 188 -4.19 -26.98 4.09
C PHE A 188 -4.68 -25.61 3.68
N TYR A 189 -5.16 -25.45 2.45
CA TYR A 189 -5.53 -24.15 1.89
C TYR A 189 -7.05 -23.99 1.86
N LEU A 190 -7.61 -23.37 2.89
CA LEU A 190 -9.06 -23.26 3.06
C LEU A 190 -9.51 -21.82 2.77
N ALA A 191 -10.45 -21.64 1.85
CA ALA A 191 -11.13 -20.37 1.69
C ALA A 191 -11.92 -20.04 2.96
N TRP A 192 -12.06 -18.78 3.30
CA TRP A 192 -12.73 -18.38 4.53
C TRP A 192 -13.72 -17.25 4.29
N LYS A 193 -14.70 -17.18 5.18
CA LYS A 193 -15.75 -16.17 5.20
C LYS A 193 -15.68 -15.36 6.49
N SER A 194 -16.10 -14.08 6.43
CA SER A 194 -16.19 -13.21 7.60
C SER A 194 -17.65 -13.07 8.08
N THR A 195 -17.84 -12.45 9.22
CA THR A 195 -19.15 -12.11 9.79
C THR A 195 -19.32 -10.59 9.79
N LEU A 196 -20.58 -10.12 9.83
CA LEU A 196 -20.88 -8.70 9.91
C LEU A 196 -21.72 -8.38 11.15
N ASP A 197 -21.43 -7.22 11.75
CA ASP A 197 -22.31 -6.59 12.74
C ASP A 197 -22.65 -5.17 12.25
N PHE A 198 -23.94 -4.86 12.17
CA PHE A 198 -24.42 -3.58 11.62
C PHE A 198 -24.62 -2.50 12.70
N GLY A 199 -24.27 -2.81 13.96
CA GLY A 199 -24.46 -1.90 15.08
C GLY A 199 -25.90 -1.84 15.62
N ALA A 200 -26.15 -0.99 16.61
CA ALA A 200 -27.42 -0.92 17.28
C ALA A 200 -28.48 -0.20 16.42
N SER A 201 -29.37 -0.96 15.81
CA SER A 201 -30.67 -0.48 15.34
C SER A 201 -31.70 -1.17 16.19
N GLU A 202 -32.39 -0.46 17.10
CA GLU A 202 -33.47 -1.02 17.88
C GLU A 202 -34.69 -1.23 16.96
N SER A 203 -35.06 -2.49 16.73
CA SER A 203 -36.33 -2.81 16.09
C SER A 203 -37.46 -2.44 17.07
N PRO A 204 -38.52 -1.72 16.64
CA PRO A 204 -39.64 -1.39 17.48
C PRO A 204 -40.50 -2.61 17.88
N ILE A 205 -40.24 -3.78 17.29
CA ILE A 205 -40.92 -5.04 17.53
C ILE A 205 -39.90 -6.07 18.02
N ASP A 206 -40.27 -6.89 19.02
CA ASP A 206 -39.46 -8.01 19.51
C ASP A 206 -39.06 -8.92 18.35
N SER A 207 -37.75 -9.00 18.14
CA SER A 207 -37.15 -9.72 16.99
C SER A 207 -37.47 -11.22 17.00
N TYR A 208 -37.59 -11.83 18.19
CA TYR A 208 -38.02 -13.21 18.30
C TYR A 208 -39.47 -13.39 17.82
N VAL A 209 -40.40 -12.49 18.22
CA VAL A 209 -41.81 -12.52 17.78
C VAL A 209 -41.91 -12.34 16.26
N LEU A 210 -41.10 -11.46 15.69
CA LEU A 210 -41.00 -11.31 14.22
C LEU A 210 -40.60 -12.63 13.55
N GLY A 211 -39.60 -13.33 14.09
CA GLY A 211 -39.16 -14.62 13.58
C GLY A 211 -40.23 -15.72 13.64
N THR A 212 -41.17 -15.68 14.61
CA THR A 212 -42.27 -16.66 14.68
C THR A 212 -43.39 -16.43 13.67
N ARG A 213 -43.45 -15.25 13.03
CA ARG A 213 -44.47 -14.95 12.01
C ARG A 213 -44.17 -15.74 10.73
N ALA A 214 -45.12 -16.54 10.32
CA ALA A 214 -45.00 -17.47 9.18
C ALA A 214 -44.71 -16.77 7.86
N PRO A 215 -44.03 -17.43 6.92
CA PRO A 215 -44.23 -17.17 5.52
C PRO A 215 -45.69 -17.54 5.19
N ASN A 216 -46.54 -16.51 4.97
CA ASN A 216 -47.95 -16.74 4.69
C ASN A 216 -48.09 -17.54 3.39
N GLU A 217 -49.02 -18.54 3.39
CA GLU A 217 -49.54 -19.24 2.20
C GLU A 217 -50.04 -18.29 1.10
N SER A 218 -50.31 -17.00 1.47
CA SER A 218 -50.73 -15.92 0.59
C SER A 218 -49.59 -15.24 -0.20
N GLY A 219 -48.35 -15.71 -0.10
CA GLY A 219 -47.22 -15.17 -0.87
C GLY A 219 -46.60 -13.87 -0.35
N LEU A 220 -46.99 -13.42 0.85
CA LEU A 220 -46.31 -12.29 1.51
C LEU A 220 -44.96 -12.74 2.07
N SER A 221 -43.94 -11.89 1.90
CA SER A 221 -42.56 -12.16 2.33
C SER A 221 -42.49 -12.35 3.86
N THR A 222 -41.64 -13.29 4.29
CA THR A 222 -41.23 -13.47 5.70
C THR A 222 -40.59 -12.20 6.27
N PHE A 223 -39.93 -11.44 5.39
CA PHE A 223 -39.23 -10.19 5.69
C PHE A 223 -40.14 -9.01 5.26
N GLU A 224 -41.07 -8.57 6.14
CA GLU A 224 -41.96 -7.42 5.88
C GLU A 224 -41.16 -6.10 5.80
N SER A 225 -39.99 -6.01 6.49
CA SER A 225 -38.99 -4.94 6.34
C SER A 225 -37.59 -5.51 6.39
N ASP A 226 -36.64 -4.85 5.70
CA ASP A 226 -35.23 -5.21 5.72
C ASP A 226 -34.57 -4.83 7.08
N ASP A 227 -35.24 -4.14 7.96
CA ASP A 227 -34.75 -3.59 9.23
C ASP A 227 -34.16 -4.66 10.16
N VAL A 228 -34.78 -5.85 10.25
CA VAL A 228 -34.28 -6.95 11.07
C VAL A 228 -32.97 -7.50 10.56
N ILE A 229 -32.77 -7.54 9.25
CA ILE A 229 -31.55 -8.11 8.60
C ILE A 229 -30.34 -7.23 8.86
N PHE A 230 -30.55 -5.91 8.95
CA PHE A 230 -29.50 -4.93 9.16
C PHE A 230 -29.43 -4.43 10.62
N SER A 231 -30.10 -5.13 11.54
CA SER A 231 -30.03 -4.87 12.98
C SER A 231 -28.74 -5.46 13.62
N ASP A 232 -28.54 -5.17 14.90
CA ASP A 232 -27.42 -5.73 15.67
C ASP A 232 -27.46 -7.28 15.70
N LYS A 233 -26.33 -7.86 16.03
CA LYS A 233 -26.13 -9.31 16.05
C LYS A 233 -27.15 -10.02 16.98
N LYS A 234 -27.51 -9.41 18.12
CA LYS A 234 -28.45 -10.00 19.08
C LYS A 234 -29.82 -10.08 18.48
N SER A 235 -30.36 -8.99 17.94
CA SER A 235 -31.68 -8.92 17.30
C SER A 235 -31.82 -9.91 16.14
N ARG A 236 -30.81 -10.03 15.29
CA ARG A 236 -30.76 -11.03 14.21
C ARG A 236 -30.75 -12.47 14.72
N THR A 237 -30.04 -12.73 15.82
CA THR A 237 -29.98 -14.07 16.42
C THR A 237 -31.31 -14.44 17.08
N GLU A 238 -32.00 -13.49 17.74
CA GLU A 238 -33.32 -13.67 18.30
C GLU A 238 -34.37 -13.91 17.21
N PHE A 239 -34.33 -13.19 16.10
CA PHE A 239 -35.18 -13.45 14.93
C PHE A 239 -34.99 -14.89 14.41
N LEU A 240 -33.75 -15.31 14.22
CA LEU A 240 -33.44 -16.66 13.78
C LEU A 240 -33.96 -17.73 14.77
N ALA A 241 -33.88 -17.46 16.07
CA ALA A 241 -34.41 -18.34 17.11
C ALA A 241 -35.91 -18.49 17.00
N GLY A 242 -36.66 -17.38 16.87
CA GLY A 242 -38.09 -17.40 16.68
C GLY A 242 -38.54 -18.16 15.44
N PHE A 243 -37.82 -17.97 14.32
CA PHE A 243 -38.08 -18.70 13.09
C PHE A 243 -37.83 -20.21 13.26
N LEU A 244 -36.71 -20.60 13.86
CA LEU A 244 -36.36 -22.01 14.10
C LEU A 244 -37.34 -22.70 15.04
N ASP A 245 -37.77 -22.05 16.11
CA ASP A 245 -38.72 -22.58 17.06
C ASP A 245 -40.10 -22.86 16.44
N THR A 246 -40.43 -22.19 15.35
CA THR A 246 -41.74 -22.32 14.68
C THR A 246 -41.66 -23.22 13.44
N TRP A 247 -40.62 -23.06 12.62
CA TRP A 247 -40.51 -23.67 11.29
C TRP A 247 -39.23 -24.50 11.07
N GLY A 248 -38.30 -24.45 12.03
CA GLY A 248 -37.03 -25.17 11.93
C GLY A 248 -37.20 -26.68 11.99
N GLU A 249 -36.52 -27.38 11.05
CA GLU A 249 -36.44 -28.83 11.03
C GLU A 249 -35.01 -29.29 11.35
N ARG A 250 -34.90 -30.49 11.90
CA ARG A 250 -33.58 -31.12 12.19
C ARG A 250 -33.13 -31.99 11.05
N CYS A 251 -31.85 -31.91 10.68
CA CYS A 251 -31.21 -32.92 9.85
C CYS A 251 -29.90 -33.40 10.52
N ARG A 252 -29.28 -34.40 9.91
CA ARG A 252 -28.02 -34.95 10.43
C ARG A 252 -26.89 -33.91 10.51
N ASP A 253 -26.86 -32.99 9.52
CA ASP A 253 -25.75 -32.08 9.28
C ASP A 253 -26.05 -30.63 9.77
N GLY A 254 -27.21 -30.39 10.39
CA GLY A 254 -27.59 -29.08 10.88
C GLY A 254 -29.07 -28.87 11.05
N LEU A 255 -29.52 -27.62 10.94
CA LEU A 255 -30.91 -27.20 10.97
C LEU A 255 -31.39 -26.77 9.58
N ILE A 256 -32.61 -27.11 9.24
CA ILE A 256 -33.27 -26.75 7.98
C ILE A 256 -34.20 -25.58 8.23
N LEU A 257 -34.10 -24.56 7.38
CA LEU A 257 -34.96 -23.40 7.29
C LEU A 257 -35.70 -23.48 5.94
N PRO A 258 -37.00 -23.86 5.93
CA PRO A 258 -37.78 -23.95 4.70
C PRO A 258 -38.20 -22.56 4.20
N MET A 259 -37.98 -22.25 2.91
CA MET A 259 -38.36 -20.98 2.27
C MET A 259 -39.21 -21.25 1.04
N VAL A 260 -40.22 -20.39 0.83
CA VAL A 260 -41.23 -20.56 -0.23
C VAL A 260 -40.89 -19.80 -1.50
N ASN A 261 -39.98 -18.80 -1.44
CA ASN A 261 -39.59 -17.97 -2.59
C ASN A 261 -38.14 -17.59 -2.55
N ASP A 262 -37.58 -17.22 -3.74
CA ASP A 262 -36.18 -16.84 -3.93
C ASP A 262 -35.74 -15.65 -3.10
N ARG A 263 -36.60 -14.65 -2.88
CA ARG A 263 -36.27 -13.46 -2.11
C ARG A 263 -36.01 -13.83 -0.65
N ASP A 264 -36.94 -14.52 -0.01
CA ASP A 264 -36.81 -14.90 1.39
C ASP A 264 -35.65 -15.89 1.59
N ALA A 265 -35.41 -16.78 0.63
CA ALA A 265 -34.25 -17.66 0.64
C ALA A 265 -32.93 -16.89 0.61
N ARG A 266 -32.82 -15.87 -0.26
CA ARG A 266 -31.63 -14.99 -0.30
C ARG A 266 -31.42 -14.24 1.01
N MET A 267 -32.50 -13.63 1.55
CA MET A 267 -32.44 -12.86 2.78
C MET A 267 -32.07 -13.73 3.99
N MET A 268 -32.65 -14.93 4.10
CA MET A 268 -32.32 -15.88 5.16
C MET A 268 -30.86 -16.38 5.04
N LYS A 269 -30.38 -16.67 3.85
CA LYS A 269 -28.97 -17.03 3.62
C LYS A 269 -28.04 -15.90 4.07
N PHE A 270 -28.36 -14.67 3.71
CA PHE A 270 -27.61 -13.50 4.13
C PHE A 270 -27.57 -13.36 5.65
N LEU A 271 -28.73 -13.44 6.32
CA LEU A 271 -28.84 -13.36 7.77
C LEU A 271 -27.99 -14.44 8.45
N CYS A 272 -28.11 -15.69 8.05
CA CYS A 272 -27.34 -16.80 8.64
C CYS A 272 -25.82 -16.65 8.42
N ARG A 273 -25.39 -16.24 7.21
CA ARG A 273 -23.97 -16.00 6.89
C ARG A 273 -23.41 -14.84 7.71
N SER A 274 -24.16 -13.75 7.84
CA SER A 274 -23.75 -12.58 8.62
C SER A 274 -23.55 -12.87 10.11
N LEU A 275 -24.26 -13.87 10.63
CA LEU A 275 -24.14 -14.37 12.01
C LEU A 275 -23.02 -15.40 12.21
N GLY A 276 -22.42 -15.91 11.12
CA GLY A 276 -21.32 -16.86 11.18
C GLY A 276 -21.73 -18.34 11.09
N PHE A 277 -22.94 -18.62 10.63
CA PHE A 277 -23.37 -19.99 10.35
C PHE A 277 -22.94 -20.40 8.93
N SER A 278 -22.48 -21.65 8.77
CA SER A 278 -22.32 -22.24 7.46
C SER A 278 -23.68 -22.46 6.81
N VAL A 279 -23.81 -22.15 5.52
CA VAL A 279 -25.08 -22.19 4.81
C VAL A 279 -24.95 -23.01 3.54
N ARG A 280 -25.85 -23.96 3.33
CA ARG A 280 -26.04 -24.72 2.09
C ARG A 280 -27.50 -24.63 1.68
N GLU A 281 -27.76 -24.48 0.39
CA GLU A 281 -29.12 -24.45 -0.18
C GLU A 281 -29.40 -25.70 -1.00
N GLU A 282 -30.57 -26.26 -0.84
CA GLU A 282 -31.15 -27.33 -1.67
C GLU A 282 -32.47 -26.83 -2.27
N ILE A 283 -32.56 -26.82 -3.59
CA ILE A 283 -33.79 -26.42 -4.29
C ILE A 283 -34.57 -27.70 -4.65
N LEU A 284 -35.83 -27.79 -4.22
CA LEU A 284 -36.72 -28.92 -4.50
C LEU A 284 -37.80 -28.46 -5.48
N GLU A 285 -37.99 -29.19 -6.58
CA GLU A 285 -39.16 -29.01 -7.44
C GLU A 285 -40.43 -29.53 -6.75
N GLY A 286 -41.29 -28.60 -6.33
CA GLY A 286 -42.60 -28.92 -5.75
C GLY A 286 -43.70 -28.83 -6.76
N ARG A 287 -44.90 -29.45 -6.47
CA ARG A 287 -46.09 -29.40 -7.34
C ARG A 287 -46.63 -27.98 -7.61
N PHE A 288 -46.21 -26.99 -6.82
CA PHE A 288 -46.67 -25.59 -6.88
C PHE A 288 -45.54 -24.57 -7.03
N GLY A 289 -44.33 -24.96 -7.45
CA GLY A 289 -43.16 -24.10 -7.57
C GLY A 289 -41.96 -24.61 -6.75
N TYR A 290 -40.84 -23.86 -6.83
CA TYR A 290 -39.61 -24.20 -6.14
C TYR A 290 -39.75 -23.95 -4.63
N THR A 291 -39.30 -24.90 -3.82
CA THR A 291 -39.14 -24.72 -2.37
C THR A 291 -37.65 -24.75 -2.03
N HIS A 292 -37.16 -23.76 -1.32
CA HIS A 292 -35.77 -23.71 -0.90
C HIS A 292 -35.63 -24.32 0.50
N LYS A 293 -34.68 -25.23 0.65
CA LYS A 293 -34.22 -25.70 1.95
C LYS A 293 -32.86 -25.12 2.24
N ILE A 294 -32.79 -24.23 3.21
CA ILE A 294 -31.54 -23.67 3.69
C ILE A 294 -31.08 -24.51 4.87
N VAL A 295 -29.96 -25.20 4.72
CA VAL A 295 -29.34 -25.97 5.80
C VAL A 295 -28.25 -25.15 6.45
N ILE A 296 -28.36 -24.91 7.75
CA ILE A 296 -27.35 -24.21 8.53
C ILE A 296 -26.60 -25.14 9.46
N GLY A 297 -25.29 -24.89 9.60
CA GLY A 297 -24.40 -25.59 10.53
C GLY A 297 -23.48 -24.59 11.25
N GLY A 298 -22.68 -25.05 12.18
CA GLY A 298 -21.83 -24.22 13.01
C GLY A 298 -22.17 -24.35 14.49
N ASP A 299 -22.01 -23.29 15.29
CA ASP A 299 -22.39 -23.30 16.71
C ASP A 299 -23.90 -23.10 16.88
N LEU A 300 -24.68 -24.11 16.54
CA LEU A 300 -26.14 -24.09 16.59
C LEU A 300 -26.68 -23.85 18.00
N ARG A 301 -25.90 -24.19 19.05
CA ARG A 301 -26.30 -24.00 20.45
C ARG A 301 -26.25 -22.56 20.90
N SER A 302 -25.54 -21.70 20.18
CA SER A 302 -25.49 -20.25 20.44
C SER A 302 -26.79 -19.54 20.07
N ILE A 303 -27.69 -20.20 19.30
CA ILE A 303 -29.00 -19.64 18.92
C ILE A 303 -29.95 -19.77 20.13
N PRO A 304 -30.55 -18.66 20.64
CA PRO A 304 -31.39 -18.68 21.87
C PRO A 304 -32.80 -19.19 21.60
N CYS A 305 -32.90 -20.40 21.02
CA CYS A 305 -34.17 -21.09 20.81
C CYS A 305 -34.85 -21.39 22.17
N ARG A 306 -36.14 -21.17 22.24
CA ARG A 306 -36.98 -21.47 23.43
C ARG A 306 -37.47 -22.93 23.48
N THR A 307 -37.38 -23.61 22.32
CA THR A 307 -37.52 -25.07 22.20
C THR A 307 -36.13 -25.73 22.07
N ASN A 308 -36.10 -27.05 22.05
CA ASN A 308 -34.85 -27.77 21.88
C ASN A 308 -34.52 -28.07 20.39
N VAL A 309 -35.06 -27.29 19.45
CA VAL A 309 -34.85 -27.54 18.00
C VAL A 309 -33.37 -27.49 17.59
N ASN A 310 -32.57 -26.63 18.21
CA ASN A 310 -31.14 -26.47 17.99
C ASN A 310 -30.30 -27.59 18.66
N PHE A 311 -30.89 -28.52 19.36
CA PHE A 311 -30.22 -29.71 19.89
C PHE A 311 -30.37 -30.89 18.94
N ILE A 312 -29.28 -31.30 18.28
CA ILE A 312 -29.21 -32.43 17.34
C ILE A 312 -28.35 -33.51 17.99
N PRO A 313 -28.92 -34.70 18.34
CA PRO A 313 -28.12 -35.78 18.90
C PRO A 313 -26.98 -36.20 17.94
N GLY A 314 -25.75 -36.24 18.46
CA GLY A 314 -24.59 -36.63 17.68
C GLY A 314 -24.00 -35.56 16.76
N TYR A 315 -24.62 -34.38 16.65
CA TYR A 315 -24.05 -33.26 15.92
C TYR A 315 -22.78 -32.75 16.63
N ARG A 316 -21.70 -32.57 15.85
CA ARG A 316 -20.46 -31.99 16.32
C ARG A 316 -20.26 -30.64 15.66
N THR A 317 -20.17 -29.59 16.47
CA THR A 317 -19.82 -28.25 15.99
C THR A 317 -18.45 -28.30 15.30
N PRO A 318 -18.33 -27.90 14.02
CA PRO A 318 -17.04 -27.77 13.37
C PRO A 318 -16.14 -26.79 14.12
N GLU A 319 -14.84 -27.09 14.21
CA GLU A 319 -13.86 -26.20 14.88
C GLU A 319 -13.84 -24.80 14.22
N ASN A 320 -13.89 -24.79 12.89
CA ASN A 320 -13.88 -23.57 12.09
C ASN A 320 -15.01 -23.61 11.05
N PRO A 321 -16.26 -23.24 11.41
CA PRO A 321 -17.43 -23.40 10.55
C PRO A 321 -17.43 -22.48 9.31
N LEU A 322 -16.55 -21.48 9.30
CA LEU A 322 -16.40 -20.50 8.20
C LEU A 322 -15.20 -20.80 7.28
N TRP A 323 -14.51 -21.92 7.46
CA TRP A 323 -13.40 -22.34 6.60
C TRP A 323 -13.84 -23.48 5.69
N TYR A 324 -13.61 -23.32 4.40
CA TYR A 324 -14.12 -24.22 3.36
C TYR A 324 -13.00 -24.76 2.50
N SER A 325 -13.03 -26.05 2.22
CA SER A 325 -12.25 -26.63 1.12
C SER A 325 -12.66 -25.98 -0.20
N MET A 326 -11.77 -25.98 -1.18
CA MET A 326 -12.07 -25.43 -2.50
C MET A 326 -11.75 -26.39 -3.62
N LYS A 327 -12.46 -26.24 -4.76
CA LYS A 327 -12.21 -26.89 -6.04
C LYS A 327 -12.04 -25.79 -7.08
N ILE A 328 -11.01 -25.86 -7.91
CA ILE A 328 -10.70 -24.87 -8.93
C ILE A 328 -10.79 -25.53 -10.30
N GLU A 329 -11.57 -24.95 -11.20
CA GLU A 329 -11.83 -25.48 -12.55
C GLU A 329 -11.57 -24.42 -13.61
N PRO A 330 -10.78 -24.69 -14.67
CA PRO A 330 -10.55 -23.75 -15.75
C PRO A 330 -11.82 -23.56 -16.58
N LEU A 331 -12.06 -22.32 -17.00
CA LEU A 331 -13.18 -21.93 -17.86
C LEU A 331 -12.74 -21.49 -19.26
N GLY A 332 -11.41 -21.39 -19.52
CA GLY A 332 -10.84 -20.83 -20.73
C GLY A 332 -10.79 -19.31 -20.73
N MET A 333 -10.46 -18.72 -21.89
CA MET A 333 -10.31 -17.25 -22.02
C MET A 333 -11.64 -16.52 -21.86
N GLY A 334 -11.71 -15.56 -20.95
CA GLY A 334 -12.88 -14.74 -20.66
C GLY A 334 -12.52 -13.33 -20.21
N ASP A 335 -13.52 -12.46 -20.18
CA ASP A 335 -13.34 -11.08 -19.73
C ASP A 335 -13.27 -11.03 -18.20
N TYR A 336 -12.35 -10.21 -17.68
CA TYR A 336 -12.24 -9.94 -16.27
C TYR A 336 -12.45 -8.45 -15.97
N TYR A 337 -12.95 -8.19 -14.78
CA TYR A 337 -13.18 -6.87 -14.21
C TYR A 337 -12.61 -6.80 -12.81
N GLY A 338 -11.95 -5.72 -12.52
CA GLY A 338 -11.31 -5.52 -11.23
C GLY A 338 -11.39 -4.09 -10.78
N PHE A 339 -11.00 -3.88 -9.56
CA PHE A 339 -10.93 -2.57 -8.96
C PHE A 339 -9.85 -2.54 -7.87
N THR A 340 -9.33 -1.35 -7.62
CA THR A 340 -8.53 -1.08 -6.43
C THR A 340 -9.41 -0.48 -5.37
N ILE A 341 -9.18 -0.84 -4.12
CA ILE A 341 -9.91 -0.35 -2.97
C ILE A 341 -8.95 0.15 -1.89
N ASP A 342 -9.45 1.01 -1.01
CA ASP A 342 -8.73 1.49 0.17
C ASP A 342 -8.69 0.49 1.34
N GLY A 343 -8.22 0.93 2.50
CA GLY A 343 -8.17 0.17 3.74
C GLY A 343 -7.12 -0.96 3.74
N ASN A 344 -7.46 -2.09 4.31
CA ASN A 344 -6.60 -3.28 4.36
C ASN A 344 -6.58 -4.06 3.03
N HIS A 345 -7.20 -3.53 1.98
CA HIS A 345 -7.37 -4.15 0.66
C HIS A 345 -8.10 -5.50 0.69
N LEU A 346 -8.85 -5.78 1.75
CA LEU A 346 -9.72 -6.93 1.84
C LEU A 346 -11.18 -6.49 1.75
N TYR A 347 -11.94 -7.14 0.90
CA TYR A 347 -13.37 -6.91 0.72
C TYR A 347 -14.11 -8.22 0.57
N MET A 348 -15.44 -8.16 0.63
CA MET A 348 -16.27 -9.35 0.58
C MET A 348 -17.03 -9.45 -0.74
N LEU A 349 -17.10 -10.67 -1.27
CA LEU A 349 -18.06 -11.05 -2.28
C LEU A 349 -19.47 -11.23 -1.64
N GLU A 350 -20.50 -11.36 -2.46
CA GLU A 350 -21.89 -11.60 -1.98
C GLU A 350 -21.97 -12.78 -1.01
N ASP A 351 -21.09 -13.75 -1.16
CA ASP A 351 -21.01 -14.95 -0.34
C ASP A 351 -20.10 -14.82 0.90
N PHE A 352 -19.59 -13.62 1.20
CA PHE A 352 -18.68 -13.27 2.32
C PHE A 352 -17.21 -13.70 2.17
N THR A 353 -16.71 -14.02 0.97
CA THR A 353 -15.29 -14.42 0.69
C THR A 353 -14.32 -13.22 0.53
N VAL A 354 -13.00 -13.30 0.93
CA VAL A 354 -12.00 -12.18 1.12
C VAL A 354 -10.73 -12.19 0.22
N THR A 355 -10.10 -11.03 -0.29
CA THR A 355 -8.96 -10.89 -1.32
C THR A 355 -8.01 -9.63 -1.36
N HIS A 356 -6.77 -9.53 -2.13
CA HIS A 356 -5.59 -8.55 -2.04
C HIS A 356 -4.61 -8.20 -3.24
N ASN A 357 -3.29 -7.34 -3.17
CA ASN A 357 -2.33 -6.77 -4.26
C ASN A 357 -0.85 -6.24 -4.02
N THR A 358 0.35 -6.10 -5.06
CA THR A 358 1.56 -5.21 -5.51
C THR A 358 2.94 -5.80 -5.98
N ALA A 359 3.93 -5.20 -7.00
CA ALA A 359 5.29 -5.73 -7.23
C ALA A 359 6.40 -5.38 -8.28
N GLN A 360 6.70 -4.14 -8.73
CA GLN A 360 7.69 -3.87 -9.83
C GLN A 360 9.18 -4.13 -9.51
N GLN A 361 9.68 -3.72 -8.33
CA GLN A 361 11.10 -3.88 -7.96
C GLN A 361 11.54 -5.34 -7.85
N LEU A 362 10.59 -6.22 -7.55
CA LEU A 362 10.82 -7.66 -7.44
C LEU A 362 11.03 -8.29 -8.81
N GLU A 363 10.31 -7.82 -9.84
CA GLU A 363 10.49 -8.31 -11.20
C GLU A 363 11.86 -7.96 -11.76
N PHE A 364 12.33 -6.73 -11.56
CA PHE A 364 13.69 -6.37 -11.94
C PHE A 364 14.72 -7.29 -11.27
N ALA A 365 14.59 -7.53 -9.96
CA ALA A 365 15.49 -8.37 -9.21
C ALA A 365 15.47 -9.84 -9.71
N ARG A 366 14.30 -10.39 -10.04
CA ARG A 366 14.14 -11.74 -10.60
C ARG A 366 14.87 -11.87 -11.94
N ILE A 367 14.53 -10.98 -12.88
CA ILE A 367 15.07 -11.06 -14.24
C ILE A 367 16.59 -10.89 -14.23
N VAL A 368 17.12 -9.98 -13.41
CA VAL A 368 18.59 -9.81 -13.27
C VAL A 368 19.23 -11.07 -12.68
N SER A 369 18.58 -11.70 -11.68
CA SER A 369 19.13 -12.95 -11.11
C SER A 369 19.16 -14.08 -12.14
N GLU A 370 18.10 -14.25 -12.91
CA GLU A 370 18.02 -15.25 -13.98
C GLU A 370 19.04 -14.99 -15.09
N HIS A 371 19.13 -13.73 -15.54
CA HIS A 371 20.04 -13.34 -16.60
C HIS A 371 21.53 -13.53 -16.23
N THR A 372 21.87 -13.28 -14.98
CA THR A 372 23.26 -13.37 -14.50
C THR A 372 23.61 -14.74 -13.93
N ALA A 373 22.60 -15.59 -13.65
CA ALA A 373 22.74 -16.81 -12.86
C ALA A 373 23.37 -16.57 -11.47
N GLN A 374 23.23 -15.36 -10.95
CA GLN A 374 23.72 -14.94 -9.63
C GLN A 374 22.55 -14.39 -8.80
N PRO A 375 22.59 -14.50 -7.44
CA PRO A 375 21.55 -13.93 -6.59
C PRO A 375 21.50 -12.40 -6.75
N THR A 376 20.34 -11.82 -6.51
CA THR A 376 20.15 -10.38 -6.35
C THR A 376 19.89 -10.04 -4.89
N LEU A 377 20.29 -8.84 -4.46
CA LEU A 377 20.09 -8.36 -3.09
C LEU A 377 19.28 -7.06 -3.10
N ILE A 378 18.19 -7.04 -2.35
CA ILE A 378 17.40 -5.85 -2.06
C ILE A 378 17.84 -5.34 -0.69
N LEU A 379 18.23 -4.06 -0.62
CA LEU A 379 18.50 -3.34 0.62
C LEU A 379 17.28 -2.48 0.94
N ALA A 380 16.65 -2.70 2.10
CA ALA A 380 15.44 -2.02 2.51
C ALA A 380 15.52 -1.56 3.98
N PRO A 381 14.69 -0.60 4.41
CA PRO A 381 14.54 -0.31 5.84
C PRO A 381 14.03 -1.54 6.61
N LEU A 382 14.46 -1.70 7.87
CA LEU A 382 14.17 -2.89 8.70
C LEU A 382 12.67 -3.26 8.75
N ALA A 383 11.79 -2.25 8.86
CA ALA A 383 10.35 -2.46 8.93
C ALA A 383 9.73 -2.99 7.63
N VAL A 384 10.39 -2.81 6.49
CA VAL A 384 9.85 -3.11 5.15
C VAL A 384 10.18 -4.52 4.70
N SER A 385 11.25 -5.14 5.21
CA SER A 385 11.74 -6.44 4.73
C SER A 385 10.68 -7.55 4.79
N ARG A 386 9.90 -7.67 5.87
CA ARG A 386 8.80 -8.65 5.97
C ARG A 386 7.67 -8.35 5.00
N GLN A 387 7.33 -7.06 4.81
CA GLN A 387 6.31 -6.65 3.87
C GLN A 387 6.73 -7.01 2.44
N THR A 388 7.98 -6.73 2.04
CA THR A 388 8.51 -7.07 0.71
C THR A 388 8.50 -8.58 0.44
N VAL A 389 8.78 -9.43 1.44
CA VAL A 389 8.64 -10.89 1.31
C VAL A 389 7.18 -11.29 1.08
N ASN A 390 6.26 -10.71 1.84
CA ASN A 390 4.83 -10.98 1.66
C ASN A 390 4.33 -10.45 0.31
N GLU A 391 4.86 -9.34 -0.14
CA GLU A 391 4.61 -8.82 -1.48
C GLU A 391 5.19 -9.73 -2.57
N GLY A 392 6.42 -10.22 -2.39
CA GLY A 392 7.05 -11.18 -3.30
C GLY A 392 6.19 -12.42 -3.52
N LYS A 393 5.63 -12.98 -2.45
CA LYS A 393 4.72 -14.14 -2.54
C LYS A 393 3.49 -13.87 -3.42
N LYS A 394 3.02 -12.62 -3.50
CA LYS A 394 1.85 -12.24 -4.33
C LYS A 394 2.15 -12.31 -5.83
N PHE A 395 3.40 -12.12 -6.20
CA PHE A 395 3.89 -12.14 -7.58
C PHE A 395 4.71 -13.38 -7.91
N ASP A 396 4.63 -14.43 -7.07
CA ASP A 396 5.38 -15.69 -7.14
C ASP A 396 6.88 -15.53 -7.07
N TYR A 397 7.34 -14.47 -6.47
CA TYR A 397 8.74 -14.33 -6.18
C TYR A 397 9.08 -14.95 -4.84
N SER A 398 9.99 -15.91 -4.85
CA SER A 398 10.62 -16.38 -3.63
C SER A 398 11.64 -15.35 -3.16
N VAL A 399 11.31 -14.57 -2.13
CA VAL A 399 12.20 -13.57 -1.55
C VAL A 399 12.75 -14.11 -0.24
N ASN A 400 14.07 -14.29 -0.16
CA ASN A 400 14.75 -14.83 1.02
C ASN A 400 15.24 -13.67 1.91
N ILE A 401 14.80 -13.64 3.19
CA ILE A 401 15.39 -12.72 4.17
C ILE A 401 16.74 -13.31 4.62
N CYS A 402 17.82 -12.53 4.52
CA CYS A 402 19.15 -12.92 4.94
C CYS A 402 19.81 -11.83 5.77
N ARG A 403 20.63 -12.22 6.74
CA ARG A 403 21.38 -11.32 7.64
C ARG A 403 22.89 -11.43 7.46
N SER A 404 23.33 -12.44 6.70
CA SER A 404 24.74 -12.68 6.40
C SER A 404 24.90 -13.43 5.08
N GLN A 405 26.12 -13.47 4.54
CA GLN A 405 26.45 -14.14 3.29
C GLN A 405 26.06 -15.63 3.28
N ASN A 406 26.13 -16.31 4.42
CA ASN A 406 25.85 -17.74 4.51
C ASN A 406 24.33 -18.08 4.37
N GLU A 407 23.47 -17.08 4.51
CA GLU A 407 22.00 -17.22 4.39
C GLU A 407 21.50 -16.87 2.98
N VAL A 408 22.38 -16.43 2.09
CA VAL A 408 22.04 -16.07 0.71
C VAL A 408 21.62 -17.31 -0.07
N LYS A 409 20.50 -17.20 -0.79
CA LYS A 409 19.97 -18.24 -1.67
C LYS A 409 19.98 -17.77 -3.13
N PRO A 410 19.94 -18.69 -4.10
CA PRO A 410 19.68 -18.32 -5.49
C PRO A 410 18.37 -17.54 -5.62
N GLY A 411 18.31 -16.58 -6.53
CA GLY A 411 17.13 -15.73 -6.73
C GLY A 411 17.20 -14.41 -5.95
N ILE A 412 16.06 -13.95 -5.43
CA ILE A 412 15.91 -12.67 -4.77
C ILE A 412 16.19 -12.81 -3.27
N ASN A 413 17.10 -11.99 -2.75
CA ASN A 413 17.41 -11.88 -1.33
C ASN A 413 17.13 -10.46 -0.85
N ILE A 414 16.73 -10.31 0.41
CA ILE A 414 16.45 -9.02 1.04
C ILE A 414 17.12 -8.94 2.41
N THR A 415 17.71 -7.78 2.70
CA THR A 415 18.28 -7.47 4.02
C THR A 415 18.06 -5.98 4.35
N ASN A 416 18.33 -5.59 5.57
CA ASN A 416 18.32 -4.18 5.94
C ASN A 416 19.70 -3.53 5.75
N TYR A 417 19.70 -2.21 5.62
CA TYR A 417 20.91 -1.43 5.32
C TYR A 417 22.04 -1.62 6.32
N GLU A 418 21.73 -1.84 7.60
CA GLU A 418 22.69 -2.04 8.68
C GLU A 418 23.46 -3.37 8.55
N MET A 419 22.92 -4.34 7.82
CA MET A 419 23.56 -5.65 7.62
C MET A 419 24.52 -5.69 6.42
N LEU A 420 24.64 -4.62 5.64
CA LEU A 420 25.39 -4.58 4.39
C LEU A 420 26.85 -5.07 4.54
N GLU A 421 27.49 -4.78 5.66
CA GLU A 421 28.90 -5.19 5.90
C GLU A 421 29.11 -6.71 6.01
N HIS A 422 28.03 -7.48 6.20
CA HIS A 422 28.06 -8.93 6.31
C HIS A 422 27.97 -9.66 4.96
N PHE A 423 28.01 -8.92 3.83
CA PHE A 423 27.85 -9.45 2.49
C PHE A 423 29.02 -9.11 1.58
N ASP A 424 29.45 -10.10 0.80
CA ASP A 424 30.36 -9.91 -0.34
C ASP A 424 29.54 -9.62 -1.61
N LEU A 425 29.43 -8.33 -1.95
CA LEU A 425 28.60 -7.90 -3.07
C LEU A 425 29.13 -8.31 -4.44
N SER A 426 30.37 -8.79 -4.53
CA SER A 426 30.92 -9.34 -5.79
C SER A 426 30.22 -10.62 -6.24
N GLN A 427 29.52 -11.29 -5.33
CA GLN A 427 28.77 -12.53 -5.58
C GLN A 427 27.32 -12.27 -6.04
N PHE A 428 26.90 -11.01 -6.14
CA PHE A 428 25.55 -10.66 -6.57
C PHE A 428 25.52 -10.11 -7.99
N GLY A 429 24.57 -10.58 -8.79
CA GLY A 429 24.30 -10.09 -10.13
C GLY A 429 23.71 -8.69 -10.16
N GLY A 430 22.94 -8.33 -9.13
CA GLY A 430 22.30 -7.02 -9.03
C GLY A 430 21.97 -6.61 -7.60
N ILE A 431 21.87 -5.28 -7.41
CA ILE A 431 21.47 -4.63 -6.15
C ILE A 431 20.30 -3.70 -6.39
N VAL A 432 19.28 -3.78 -5.53
CA VAL A 432 18.14 -2.88 -5.50
C VAL A 432 18.16 -2.12 -4.16
N LEU A 433 18.02 -0.79 -4.20
CA LEU A 433 17.80 0.03 -3.02
C LEU A 433 16.31 0.38 -2.94
N ASP A 434 15.64 -0.12 -1.93
CA ASP A 434 14.30 0.28 -1.55
C ASP A 434 14.36 1.42 -0.52
N GLU A 435 13.63 2.49 -0.73
CA GLU A 435 13.77 3.78 -0.03
C GLU A 435 15.20 4.35 -0.15
N SER A 436 15.68 4.48 -1.39
CA SER A 436 17.02 4.96 -1.70
C SER A 436 17.31 6.41 -1.27
N SER A 437 16.32 7.12 -0.73
CA SER A 437 16.49 8.41 -0.03
C SER A 437 17.52 8.35 1.13
N ILE A 438 17.89 7.16 1.59
CA ILE A 438 18.99 6.96 2.55
C ILE A 438 20.32 7.53 2.05
N LEU A 439 20.51 7.68 0.75
CA LEU A 439 21.71 8.27 0.13
C LEU A 439 21.79 9.80 0.23
N LYS A 440 20.74 10.51 0.66
CA LYS A 440 20.63 11.98 0.62
C LYS A 440 21.79 12.74 1.30
N HIS A 441 22.28 12.22 2.41
CA HIS A 441 23.32 12.90 3.19
C HIS A 441 24.73 12.58 2.67
N TYR A 442 25.35 13.55 2.02
CA TYR A 442 26.69 13.40 1.41
C TYR A 442 27.77 12.92 2.38
N ASN A 443 27.79 13.43 3.61
CA ASN A 443 28.79 13.09 4.64
C ASN A 443 28.40 11.85 5.48
N SER A 444 27.32 11.14 5.13
CA SER A 444 26.88 9.93 5.85
C SER A 444 27.86 8.77 5.61
N LYS A 445 28.24 8.10 6.70
CA LYS A 445 29.03 6.85 6.64
C LYS A 445 28.25 5.78 5.86
N THR A 446 26.96 5.67 6.08
CA THR A 446 26.06 4.72 5.41
C THR A 446 26.06 4.95 3.90
N ARG A 447 25.92 6.20 3.43
CA ARG A 447 25.99 6.54 2.01
C ARG A 447 27.32 6.11 1.38
N THR A 448 28.44 6.45 2.02
CA THR A 448 29.78 6.10 1.51
C THR A 448 29.94 4.59 1.46
N GLN A 449 29.54 3.87 2.51
CA GLN A 449 29.61 2.42 2.56
C GLN A 449 28.78 1.78 1.43
N ILE A 450 27.53 2.20 1.22
CA ILE A 450 26.66 1.67 0.16
C ILE A 450 27.32 1.89 -1.22
N ILE A 451 27.76 3.11 -1.52
CA ILE A 451 28.36 3.43 -2.85
C ILE A 451 29.63 2.65 -3.10
N GLU A 452 30.53 2.57 -2.11
CA GLU A 452 31.80 1.88 -2.25
C GLU A 452 31.62 0.36 -2.37
N SER A 453 30.80 -0.23 -1.51
CA SER A 453 30.52 -1.67 -1.52
C SER A 453 29.83 -2.10 -2.83
N CYS A 454 28.93 -1.28 -3.36
CA CYS A 454 28.20 -1.58 -4.59
C CYS A 454 28.95 -1.20 -5.88
N ARG A 455 30.15 -0.62 -5.81
CA ARG A 455 30.88 -0.09 -6.99
C ARG A 455 31.06 -1.12 -8.10
N GLY A 456 31.37 -2.36 -7.76
CA GLY A 456 31.62 -3.47 -8.70
C GLY A 456 30.38 -4.14 -9.27
N VAL A 457 29.19 -3.90 -8.70
CA VAL A 457 27.97 -4.57 -9.13
C VAL A 457 27.48 -4.01 -10.46
N LYS A 458 27.17 -4.92 -11.40
CA LYS A 458 26.82 -4.56 -12.79
C LYS A 458 25.41 -3.97 -12.90
N TYR A 459 24.42 -4.58 -12.28
CA TYR A 459 23.03 -4.16 -12.36
C TYR A 459 22.60 -3.49 -11.07
N LYS A 460 22.03 -2.29 -11.16
CA LYS A 460 21.64 -1.50 -10.00
C LYS A 460 20.31 -0.82 -10.23
N LEU A 461 19.42 -0.88 -9.24
CA LEU A 461 18.16 -0.16 -9.23
C LEU A 461 18.04 0.67 -7.96
N SER A 462 17.58 1.89 -8.10
CA SER A 462 17.33 2.84 -7.00
C SER A 462 15.85 3.22 -6.99
N CYS A 463 15.12 2.91 -5.90
CA CYS A 463 13.68 3.14 -5.79
C CYS A 463 13.37 4.07 -4.63
N THR A 464 12.61 5.14 -4.86
CA THR A 464 12.10 6.05 -3.81
C THR A 464 11.06 7.02 -4.37
N ALA A 465 10.10 7.43 -3.55
CA ALA A 465 9.17 8.52 -3.87
C ALA A 465 9.79 9.92 -3.66
N THR A 466 10.90 10.02 -2.91
CA THR A 466 11.54 11.30 -2.55
C THR A 466 13.04 11.30 -2.88
N PRO A 467 13.44 11.39 -4.17
CA PRO A 467 14.83 11.23 -4.59
C PRO A 467 15.77 12.37 -4.15
N ALA A 468 15.24 13.58 -4.02
CA ALA A 468 15.99 14.78 -3.64
C ALA A 468 15.17 15.68 -2.70
N PRO A 469 14.90 15.23 -1.46
CA PRO A 469 13.94 15.87 -0.58
C PRO A 469 14.39 17.24 -0.04
N ASN A 470 15.67 17.59 -0.12
CA ASN A 470 16.18 18.85 0.38
C ASN A 470 16.75 19.76 -0.70
N ASP A 471 17.43 19.18 -1.70
CA ASP A 471 18.09 19.93 -2.77
C ASP A 471 18.43 18.99 -3.94
N PHE A 472 18.41 19.50 -5.18
CA PHE A 472 18.79 18.76 -6.39
C PHE A 472 20.21 18.20 -6.35
N MET A 473 21.10 18.75 -5.52
CA MET A 473 22.44 18.19 -5.31
C MET A 473 22.44 16.75 -4.76
N GLU A 474 21.35 16.34 -4.09
CA GLU A 474 21.21 14.98 -3.55
C GLU A 474 21.11 13.93 -4.66
N LEU A 475 20.63 14.31 -5.86
CA LEU A 475 20.60 13.46 -7.05
C LEU A 475 22.01 13.00 -7.49
N GLY A 476 23.04 13.79 -7.16
CA GLY A 476 24.43 13.39 -7.38
C GLY A 476 24.83 12.14 -6.59
N ASN A 477 24.24 11.90 -5.43
CA ASN A 477 24.50 10.69 -4.65
C ASN A 477 23.83 9.45 -5.29
N GLN A 478 22.62 9.61 -5.83
CA GLN A 478 21.92 8.57 -6.60
C GLN A 478 22.70 8.23 -7.87
N SER A 479 23.11 9.25 -8.62
CA SER A 479 23.96 9.10 -9.83
C SER A 479 25.28 8.41 -9.54
N GLU A 480 25.94 8.73 -8.43
CA GLU A 480 27.20 8.12 -8.02
C GLU A 480 27.01 6.65 -7.59
N PHE A 481 25.93 6.31 -6.88
CA PHE A 481 25.57 4.92 -6.60
C PHE A 481 25.38 4.11 -7.87
N LEU A 482 24.66 4.64 -8.85
CA LEU A 482 24.44 4.01 -10.14
C LEU A 482 25.73 3.98 -10.99
N GLY A 483 26.72 4.81 -10.67
CA GLY A 483 27.97 4.94 -11.44
C GLY A 483 27.78 5.66 -12.79
N VAL A 484 26.80 6.54 -12.86
CA VAL A 484 26.53 7.40 -14.04
C VAL A 484 27.49 8.59 -14.05
N MET A 485 27.52 9.34 -12.95
CA MET A 485 28.39 10.51 -12.77
C MET A 485 28.62 10.70 -11.26
N ASN A 486 29.86 11.01 -10.84
CA ASN A 486 30.07 11.31 -9.44
C ASN A 486 29.50 12.70 -9.07
N ARG A 487 29.18 12.90 -7.79
CA ARG A 487 28.55 14.12 -7.32
C ARG A 487 29.37 15.38 -7.65
N THR A 488 30.70 15.31 -7.53
CA THR A 488 31.58 16.48 -7.80
C THR A 488 31.54 16.87 -9.27
N GLU A 489 31.52 15.90 -10.18
CA GLU A 489 31.37 16.14 -11.62
C GLU A 489 30.02 16.75 -11.97
N MET A 490 28.94 16.25 -11.35
CA MET A 490 27.58 16.79 -11.52
C MET A 490 27.53 18.26 -11.09
N LEU A 491 28.06 18.57 -9.90
CA LEU A 491 28.09 19.94 -9.39
C LEU A 491 28.91 20.86 -10.29
N ALA A 492 30.08 20.45 -10.75
CA ALA A 492 30.91 21.22 -11.66
C ALA A 492 30.21 21.48 -13.01
N THR A 493 29.46 20.50 -13.51
CA THR A 493 28.80 20.57 -14.80
C THR A 493 27.56 21.48 -14.74
N PHE A 494 26.65 21.23 -13.82
CA PHE A 494 25.31 21.83 -13.83
C PHE A 494 25.10 22.93 -12.79
N PHE A 495 25.94 23.03 -11.75
CA PHE A 495 25.71 23.95 -10.65
C PHE A 495 26.79 25.04 -10.56
N VAL A 496 26.46 26.11 -9.87
CA VAL A 496 27.37 27.20 -9.55
C VAL A 496 27.20 27.57 -8.08
N HIS A 497 28.29 28.03 -7.44
CA HIS A 497 28.22 28.57 -6.08
C HIS A 497 27.34 29.84 -6.06
N ASP A 498 26.48 29.94 -5.07
CA ASP A 498 25.71 31.16 -4.85
C ASP A 498 26.62 32.26 -4.31
N GLY A 499 26.58 33.43 -4.92
CA GLY A 499 27.63 34.48 -4.88
C GLY A 499 28.02 35.09 -3.53
N GLY A 500 27.66 34.48 -2.39
CA GLY A 500 28.03 34.90 -1.04
C GLY A 500 28.43 33.78 -0.10
N GLU A 501 28.02 32.54 -0.37
CA GLU A 501 28.32 31.38 0.50
C GLU A 501 28.82 30.19 -0.33
N THR A 502 30.06 29.80 -0.10
CA THR A 502 30.70 28.66 -0.80
C THR A 502 30.06 27.30 -0.49
N SER A 503 29.16 27.24 0.50
CA SER A 503 28.39 26.05 0.85
C SER A 503 27.08 25.89 0.08
N LYS A 504 26.55 26.96 -0.51
CA LYS A 504 25.29 26.96 -1.26
C LYS A 504 25.56 26.87 -2.75
N TRP A 505 24.86 25.92 -3.37
CA TRP A 505 24.91 25.69 -4.80
C TRP A 505 23.53 25.94 -5.40
N ARG A 506 23.48 26.50 -6.61
CA ARG A 506 22.27 26.63 -7.40
C ARG A 506 22.50 26.11 -8.81
N LEU A 507 21.45 25.57 -9.42
CA LEU A 507 21.45 25.13 -10.80
C LEU A 507 21.70 26.33 -11.72
N LYS A 508 22.61 26.16 -12.70
CA LYS A 508 22.89 27.19 -13.71
C LYS A 508 21.69 27.32 -14.63
N GLY A 509 21.13 28.52 -14.82
CA GLY A 509 19.95 28.69 -15.65
C GLY A 509 20.12 28.19 -17.11
N HIS A 510 21.31 28.38 -17.69
CA HIS A 510 21.59 27.88 -19.04
C HIS A 510 21.84 26.35 -19.11
N ALA A 511 22.06 25.68 -17.99
CA ALA A 511 22.28 24.24 -17.91
C ALA A 511 21.05 23.46 -17.41
N GLU A 512 19.94 24.16 -17.13
CA GLU A 512 18.75 23.56 -16.53
C GLU A 512 18.14 22.48 -17.45
N LYS A 513 17.97 22.80 -18.73
CA LYS A 513 17.45 21.83 -19.71
C LYS A 513 18.36 20.61 -19.86
N ASP A 514 19.67 20.82 -19.93
CA ASP A 514 20.67 19.75 -20.05
C ASP A 514 20.71 18.90 -18.79
N PHE A 515 20.46 19.49 -17.61
CA PHE A 515 20.39 18.78 -16.33
C PHE A 515 19.19 17.83 -16.29
N TRP A 516 18.00 18.28 -16.70
CA TRP A 516 16.82 17.43 -16.75
C TRP A 516 16.93 16.33 -17.79
N ALA A 517 17.45 16.62 -18.98
CA ALA A 517 17.75 15.62 -20.01
C ALA A 517 18.78 14.57 -19.54
N TRP A 518 19.83 14.99 -18.82
CA TRP A 518 20.79 14.08 -18.20
C TRP A 518 20.13 13.21 -17.14
N LEU A 519 19.29 13.76 -16.28
CA LEU A 519 18.58 13.03 -15.23
C LEU A 519 17.65 11.97 -15.84
N ALA A 520 16.85 12.32 -16.84
CA ALA A 520 15.98 11.42 -17.57
C ALA A 520 16.73 10.29 -18.30
N GLY A 521 18.02 10.48 -18.59
CA GLY A 521 18.87 9.44 -19.16
C GLY A 521 19.05 8.19 -18.27
N TRP A 522 18.83 8.30 -16.96
CA TRP A 522 19.03 7.20 -16.00
C TRP A 522 17.95 7.10 -14.91
N ALA A 523 17.02 8.04 -14.82
CA ALA A 523 15.92 8.05 -13.86
C ALA A 523 14.58 8.26 -14.57
N VAL A 524 13.54 7.60 -14.10
CA VAL A 524 12.13 7.88 -14.44
C VAL A 524 11.40 8.40 -13.23
N VAL A 525 10.48 9.35 -13.45
CA VAL A 525 9.59 9.89 -12.43
C VAL A 525 8.15 9.70 -12.89
N LEU A 526 7.33 9.13 -12.02
CA LEU A 526 5.91 8.91 -12.29
C LEU A 526 5.08 9.31 -11.07
N THR A 527 4.04 10.07 -11.33
CA THR A 527 3.02 10.40 -10.34
C THR A 527 1.76 9.58 -10.54
N THR A 528 1.40 9.34 -11.80
CA THR A 528 0.24 8.54 -12.21
C THR A 528 0.54 7.81 -13.53
N PRO A 529 -0.21 6.76 -13.90
CA PRO A 529 -0.07 6.11 -15.21
C PRO A 529 -0.29 7.04 -16.41
N ALA A 530 -1.06 8.15 -16.25
CA ALA A 530 -1.27 9.15 -17.30
C ALA A 530 0.03 9.82 -17.74
N ASP A 531 1.04 9.82 -16.89
CA ASP A 531 2.37 10.34 -17.23
C ASP A 531 3.02 9.57 -18.40
N LEU A 532 2.58 8.34 -18.63
CA LEU A 532 3.00 7.49 -19.76
C LEU A 532 1.91 7.33 -20.83
N GLY A 533 0.80 8.07 -20.74
CA GLY A 533 -0.30 7.97 -21.70
C GLY A 533 -1.29 6.83 -21.43
N TYR A 534 -1.17 6.15 -20.29
CA TYR A 534 -2.12 5.13 -19.85
C TYR A 534 -3.30 5.76 -19.10
N ASP A 535 -4.41 5.04 -19.01
CA ASP A 535 -5.55 5.49 -18.22
C ASP A 535 -5.17 5.61 -16.74
N ALA A 536 -5.42 6.78 -16.16
CA ALA A 536 -5.14 7.11 -14.77
C ALA A 536 -6.42 7.34 -13.95
N THR A 537 -7.57 6.93 -14.45
CA THR A 537 -8.84 7.06 -13.73
C THR A 537 -8.72 6.44 -12.34
N GLY A 538 -9.00 7.23 -11.31
CA GLY A 538 -8.94 6.81 -9.90
C GLY A 538 -7.59 7.03 -9.19
N TYR A 539 -6.58 7.59 -9.88
CA TYR A 539 -5.30 7.97 -9.25
C TYR A 539 -5.29 9.38 -8.66
N ASP A 540 -6.35 10.16 -8.85
CA ASP A 540 -6.47 11.50 -8.30
C ASP A 540 -6.59 11.44 -6.75
N LEU A 541 -5.70 12.15 -6.06
CA LEU A 541 -5.76 12.28 -4.62
C LEU A 541 -6.76 13.37 -4.21
N PRO A 542 -7.46 13.22 -3.06
CA PRO A 542 -8.33 14.26 -2.55
C PRO A 542 -7.52 15.52 -2.20
N PRO A 543 -8.19 16.69 -2.08
CA PRO A 543 -7.53 17.92 -1.68
C PRO A 543 -6.71 17.75 -0.38
N LEU A 544 -5.49 18.28 -0.40
CA LEU A 544 -4.63 18.38 0.78
C LEU A 544 -4.71 19.79 1.33
N ASN A 545 -5.31 19.96 2.50
CA ASN A 545 -5.51 21.24 3.17
C ASN A 545 -4.44 21.43 4.25
N ILE A 546 -3.36 22.13 3.94
CA ILE A 546 -2.33 22.45 4.93
C ILE A 546 -2.65 23.78 5.61
N GLN A 547 -2.78 23.78 6.92
CA GLN A 547 -3.08 24.94 7.74
C GLN A 547 -1.99 25.14 8.79
N TYR A 548 -1.44 26.36 8.84
CA TYR A 548 -0.47 26.75 9.86
C TYR A 548 -1.19 27.39 11.04
N VAL A 549 -0.97 26.84 12.23
CA VAL A 549 -1.49 27.35 13.50
C VAL A 549 -0.32 27.90 14.30
N GLU A 550 -0.24 29.20 14.41
CA GLU A 550 0.86 29.89 15.08
C GLU A 550 0.48 30.22 16.53
N VAL A 551 1.28 29.77 17.49
CA VAL A 551 1.17 30.19 18.89
C VAL A 551 2.09 31.38 19.15
N PRO A 552 1.62 32.40 19.88
CA PRO A 552 2.45 33.58 20.19
C PRO A 552 3.72 33.22 20.97
N SER A 553 4.80 33.93 20.68
CA SER A 553 6.05 33.88 21.44
C SER A 553 6.62 35.28 21.60
N ASP A 554 7.11 35.62 22.78
CA ASP A 554 7.76 36.88 23.04
C ASP A 554 9.21 36.95 22.52
N ARG A 555 9.72 35.83 21.98
CA ARG A 555 11.06 35.76 21.39
C ARG A 555 11.08 36.30 19.95
N PRO A 556 12.21 36.92 19.55
CA PRO A 556 12.43 37.22 18.12
C PRO A 556 12.54 35.92 17.31
N VAL A 557 12.30 36.02 16.02
CA VAL A 557 12.43 34.88 15.09
C VAL A 557 13.83 34.28 15.17
N ALA A 558 13.90 32.99 15.46
CA ALA A 558 15.14 32.25 15.67
C ALA A 558 15.95 32.14 14.37
N SER A 559 17.20 32.57 14.38
CA SER A 559 18.11 32.57 13.23
C SER A 559 19.06 31.36 13.24
N THR A 560 19.38 30.83 14.43
CA THR A 560 20.28 29.70 14.58
C THR A 560 19.55 28.41 15.00
N LEU A 561 20.17 27.26 14.75
CA LEU A 561 19.61 25.95 15.17
C LEU A 561 19.41 25.85 16.70
N THR A 562 20.28 26.48 17.48
CA THR A 562 20.18 26.47 18.93
C THR A 562 18.98 27.31 19.37
N GLU A 563 18.83 28.53 18.84
CA GLU A 563 17.70 29.41 19.15
C GLU A 563 16.36 28.75 18.76
N ARG A 564 16.32 28.05 17.63
CA ARG A 564 15.11 27.27 17.20
C ARG A 564 14.77 26.18 18.19
N ARG A 565 15.75 25.44 18.70
CA ARG A 565 15.54 24.40 19.72
C ARG A 565 15.01 24.97 21.01
N ASP A 566 15.54 26.12 21.42
CA ASP A 566 15.11 26.79 22.66
C ASP A 566 13.69 27.37 22.50
N ALA A 567 13.40 28.04 21.38
CA ALA A 567 12.05 28.54 21.07
C ALA A 567 11.02 27.41 21.05
N ARG A 568 11.39 26.26 20.49
CA ARG A 568 10.55 25.08 20.42
C ARG A 568 10.27 24.44 21.78
N ARG A 569 11.25 24.44 22.70
CA ARG A 569 11.04 23.92 24.05
C ARG A 569 10.14 24.84 24.88
N GLU A 570 10.33 26.14 24.78
CA GLU A 570 9.53 27.11 25.53
C GLU A 570 8.08 27.16 25.07
N SER A 571 7.82 27.08 23.75
CA SER A 571 6.47 27.07 23.19
C SER A 571 5.74 25.72 23.31
N LEU A 572 6.40 24.67 23.84
CA LEU A 572 5.85 23.32 23.90
C LEU A 572 4.46 23.24 24.55
N PRO A 573 4.21 23.82 25.75
CA PRO A 573 2.90 23.72 26.38
C PRO A 573 1.79 24.37 25.56
N ASP A 574 2.07 25.51 24.91
CA ASP A 574 1.08 26.25 24.13
C ASP A 574 0.79 25.56 22.80
N ARG A 575 1.80 24.99 22.14
CA ARG A 575 1.62 24.18 20.92
C ARG A 575 0.83 22.89 21.21
N CYS A 576 1.12 22.20 22.30
CA CYS A 576 0.36 21.00 22.69
C CYS A 576 -1.09 21.36 23.02
N ARG A 577 -1.34 22.49 23.70
CA ARG A 577 -2.70 22.96 23.98
C ARG A 577 -3.46 23.30 22.70
N ALA A 578 -2.85 24.04 21.77
CA ALA A 578 -3.46 24.35 20.48
C ALA A 578 -3.82 23.07 19.68
N ALA A 579 -2.97 22.05 19.74
CA ALA A 579 -3.27 20.75 19.14
C ALA A 579 -4.46 20.05 19.82
N ALA A 580 -4.57 20.09 21.14
CA ALA A 580 -5.70 19.55 21.86
C ALA A 580 -7.02 20.29 21.54
N ASP A 581 -6.98 21.61 21.41
CA ASP A 581 -8.11 22.44 21.05
C ASP A 581 -8.65 22.12 19.63
N LEU A 582 -7.76 21.83 18.67
CA LEU A 582 -8.14 21.38 17.32
C LEU A 582 -8.87 20.04 17.37
N ILE A 583 -8.37 19.08 18.14
CA ILE A 583 -8.98 17.75 18.27
C ILE A 583 -10.38 17.84 18.91
N GLN A 584 -10.59 18.77 19.85
CA GLN A 584 -11.89 18.98 20.48
C GLN A 584 -12.98 19.51 19.53
N GLN A 585 -12.61 20.08 18.38
CA GLN A 585 -13.58 20.54 17.38
C GLN A 585 -14.23 19.37 16.64
N GLU A 586 -13.50 18.24 16.49
CA GLU A 586 -14.01 17.01 15.86
C GLU A 586 -13.64 15.80 16.73
N PRO A 587 -14.28 15.63 17.90
CA PRO A 587 -13.87 14.65 18.91
C PRO A 587 -14.13 13.20 18.49
N ASP A 588 -15.03 12.97 17.56
CA ASP A 588 -15.39 11.63 17.08
C ASP A 588 -14.51 11.15 15.94
N GLU A 589 -13.79 12.05 15.27
CA GLU A 589 -12.90 11.74 14.17
C GLU A 589 -11.57 11.15 14.67
N GLN A 590 -10.89 10.46 13.77
CA GLN A 590 -9.56 9.88 14.03
C GLN A 590 -8.48 10.93 13.79
N TRP A 591 -7.52 11.05 14.71
CA TRP A 591 -6.46 12.03 14.66
C TRP A 591 -5.07 11.40 14.75
N LEU A 592 -4.20 11.73 13.80
CA LEU A 592 -2.79 11.36 13.80
C LEU A 592 -1.95 12.56 14.24
N ILE A 593 -1.26 12.42 15.38
CA ILE A 593 -0.54 13.52 16.02
C ILE A 593 0.96 13.21 15.94
N TRP A 594 1.65 13.99 15.13
CA TRP A 594 3.09 13.90 14.97
C TRP A 594 3.82 14.85 15.90
N CYS A 595 4.81 14.33 16.63
CA CYS A 595 5.70 15.09 17.48
C CYS A 595 7.17 14.76 17.12
N ASP A 596 8.11 15.57 17.58
CA ASP A 596 9.54 15.35 17.38
C ASP A 596 10.29 15.14 18.69
N LEU A 597 9.86 15.82 19.76
CA LEU A 597 10.43 15.69 21.09
C LEU A 597 9.67 14.65 21.94
N ASN A 598 10.35 13.99 22.87
CA ASN A 598 9.69 13.11 23.83
C ASN A 598 8.76 13.89 24.75
N ASP A 599 9.20 15.08 25.18
CA ASP A 599 8.43 15.95 26.07
C ASP A 599 7.12 16.42 25.40
N GLU A 600 7.11 16.59 24.07
CA GLU A 600 5.87 16.85 23.30
C GLU A 600 4.92 15.65 23.36
N ALA A 601 5.44 14.43 23.17
CA ALA A 601 4.64 13.22 23.24
C ALA A 601 4.05 12.98 24.63
N ASP A 602 4.84 13.20 25.68
CA ASP A 602 4.41 13.08 27.07
C ASP A 602 3.28 14.07 27.38
N GLU A 603 3.43 15.33 26.99
CA GLU A 603 2.42 16.36 27.22
C GLU A 603 1.14 16.12 26.42
N LEU A 604 1.25 15.78 25.13
CA LEU A 604 0.10 15.45 24.29
C LEU A 604 -0.70 14.28 24.86
N THR A 605 -0.02 13.22 25.27
CA THR A 605 -0.68 12.03 25.86
C THR A 605 -1.36 12.36 27.19
N ARG A 606 -0.81 13.33 27.95
CA ARG A 606 -1.37 13.77 29.21
C ARG A 606 -2.64 14.61 29.06
N ILE A 607 -2.69 15.51 28.02
CA ILE A 607 -3.77 16.49 27.90
C ILE A 607 -4.89 16.08 26.94
N ILE A 608 -4.61 15.16 26.00
CA ILE A 608 -5.59 14.66 25.02
C ILE A 608 -6.20 13.38 25.55
N ASP A 609 -7.49 13.40 25.85
CA ASP A 609 -8.20 12.23 26.33
C ASP A 609 -8.18 11.09 25.31
N GLY A 610 -7.91 9.87 25.76
CA GLY A 610 -7.83 8.69 24.91
C GLY A 610 -6.65 8.67 23.93
N ALA A 611 -5.66 9.56 24.06
CA ALA A 611 -4.45 9.52 23.23
C ALA A 611 -3.56 8.32 23.57
N VAL A 612 -3.10 7.63 22.53
CA VAL A 612 -2.22 6.47 22.62
C VAL A 612 -0.88 6.82 21.97
N GLU A 613 0.21 6.71 22.72
CA GLU A 613 1.55 6.97 22.19
C GLU A 613 2.24 5.70 21.70
N VAL A 614 3.03 5.81 20.61
CA VAL A 614 3.96 4.78 20.15
C VAL A 614 5.38 5.30 20.18
N ARG A 615 6.23 4.71 21.06
CA ARG A 615 7.63 5.08 21.26
C ARG A 615 8.62 4.14 20.59
N GLY A 616 9.80 4.66 20.27
CA GLY A 616 10.91 3.85 19.77
C GLY A 616 11.35 2.74 20.75
N SER A 617 11.26 3.00 22.06
CA SER A 617 11.62 2.07 23.14
C SER A 617 10.56 1.01 23.48
N ASP A 618 9.33 1.12 22.95
CA ASP A 618 8.27 0.14 23.21
C ASP A 618 8.66 -1.25 22.68
N LYS A 619 8.18 -2.31 23.34
CA LYS A 619 8.31 -3.67 22.84
C LYS A 619 7.59 -3.85 21.51
N ALA A 620 8.10 -4.72 20.66
CA ALA A 620 7.59 -4.92 19.30
C ALA A 620 6.07 -5.23 19.28
N GLU A 621 5.61 -6.12 20.15
CA GLU A 621 4.22 -6.52 20.25
C GLU A 621 3.30 -5.36 20.65
N LEU A 622 3.77 -4.49 21.56
CA LEU A 622 3.02 -3.32 22.00
C LEU A 622 2.91 -2.27 20.92
N LYS A 623 4.00 -2.04 20.16
CA LYS A 623 3.99 -1.16 18.98
C LYS A 623 3.02 -1.67 17.94
N GLU A 624 3.12 -2.94 17.59
CA GLU A 624 2.27 -3.58 16.60
C GLU A 624 0.79 -3.49 16.98
N GLY A 625 0.44 -3.79 18.23
CA GLY A 625 -0.94 -3.70 18.71
C GLY A 625 -1.51 -2.26 18.65
N ARG A 626 -0.73 -1.25 19.03
CA ARG A 626 -1.17 0.16 18.99
C ARG A 626 -1.31 0.69 17.55
N LEU A 627 -0.35 0.36 16.67
CA LEU A 627 -0.37 0.77 15.27
C LEU A 627 -1.50 0.06 14.51
N THR A 628 -1.74 -1.22 14.78
CA THR A 628 -2.87 -1.98 14.25
C THR A 628 -4.19 -1.40 14.75
N GLY A 629 -4.31 -1.11 16.05
CA GLY A 629 -5.50 -0.47 16.62
C GLY A 629 -5.82 0.90 16.00
N PHE A 630 -4.81 1.67 15.60
CA PHE A 630 -5.03 2.90 14.85
C PHE A 630 -5.47 2.64 13.41
N THR A 631 -4.90 1.65 12.75
CA THR A 631 -5.32 1.22 11.40
C THR A 631 -6.77 0.73 11.39
N GLU A 632 -7.20 0.03 12.44
CA GLU A 632 -8.55 -0.51 12.60
C GLU A 632 -9.56 0.49 13.19
N GLY A 633 -9.12 1.72 13.54
CA GLY A 633 -9.96 2.77 14.09
C GLY A 633 -10.36 2.59 15.56
N THR A 634 -9.86 1.55 16.24
CA THR A 634 -10.08 1.32 17.70
C THR A 634 -9.26 2.31 18.53
N VAL A 635 -8.12 2.75 18.05
CA VAL A 635 -7.35 3.89 18.58
C VAL A 635 -7.75 5.14 17.80
N LYS A 636 -8.42 6.07 18.44
CA LYS A 636 -8.89 7.31 17.80
C LYS A 636 -7.80 8.39 17.70
N ARG A 637 -6.87 8.43 18.64
CA ARG A 637 -5.85 9.47 18.75
C ARG A 637 -4.49 8.82 18.94
N LEU A 638 -3.65 8.85 17.87
CA LEU A 638 -2.32 8.26 17.88
C LEU A 638 -1.26 9.36 17.95
N VAL A 639 -0.39 9.30 18.95
CA VAL A 639 0.78 10.17 19.10
C VAL A 639 2.03 9.38 18.74
N SER A 640 2.82 9.85 17.78
CA SER A 640 4.09 9.21 17.42
C SER A 640 5.04 10.19 16.74
N LYS A 641 6.26 9.73 16.47
CA LYS A 641 7.26 10.49 15.71
C LYS A 641 7.30 10.03 14.25
N PRO A 642 7.49 10.93 13.27
CA PRO A 642 7.69 10.56 11.89
C PRO A 642 8.83 9.53 11.70
N SER A 643 9.89 9.60 12.50
CA SER A 643 11.01 8.65 12.48
C SER A 643 10.65 7.24 12.96
N ILE A 644 9.53 7.06 13.69
CA ILE A 644 9.09 5.76 14.23
C ILE A 644 8.01 5.14 13.36
N ALA A 645 6.99 5.91 13.02
CA ALA A 645 5.79 5.44 12.34
C ALA A 645 5.54 6.13 10.97
N GLY A 646 6.45 7.02 10.55
CA GLY A 646 6.34 7.74 9.27
C GLY A 646 6.74 6.91 8.03
N LEU A 647 7.17 5.66 8.17
CA LEU A 647 7.60 4.80 7.06
C LEU A 647 6.76 3.51 7.03
N GLY A 648 6.34 3.10 5.83
CA GLY A 648 5.78 1.78 5.55
C GLY A 648 4.34 1.50 6.01
N LEU A 649 3.68 2.39 6.77
CA LEU A 649 2.32 2.19 7.29
C LEU A 649 1.25 2.87 6.42
N ASN A 650 0.02 2.36 6.45
CA ASN A 650 -1.11 2.82 5.66
C ASN A 650 -2.27 3.22 6.58
N TRP A 651 -2.62 4.52 6.60
CA TRP A 651 -3.65 5.08 7.47
C TRP A 651 -4.65 5.96 6.71
N GLN A 652 -5.15 5.47 5.57
CA GLN A 652 -6.12 6.18 4.74
C GLN A 652 -7.46 6.41 5.46
N GLY A 653 -7.78 5.63 6.49
CA GLY A 653 -8.97 5.87 7.32
C GLY A 653 -8.90 7.17 8.14
N CYS A 654 -7.70 7.70 8.38
CA CYS A 654 -7.49 8.97 9.07
C CYS A 654 -7.28 10.09 8.05
N HIS A 655 -8.02 11.19 8.18
CA HIS A 655 -7.89 12.37 7.32
C HIS A 655 -7.49 13.64 8.07
N ASN A 656 -7.36 13.56 9.39
CA ASN A 656 -6.92 14.69 10.21
C ASN A 656 -5.53 14.41 10.81
N MET A 657 -4.57 15.28 10.51
CA MET A 657 -3.22 15.19 11.02
C MET A 657 -2.78 16.48 11.70
N ILE A 658 -2.04 16.36 12.80
CA ILE A 658 -1.41 17.49 13.47
C ILE A 658 0.09 17.23 13.57
N PHE A 659 0.90 18.22 13.19
CA PHE A 659 2.32 18.25 13.46
C PHE A 659 2.56 19.26 14.59
N VAL A 660 2.95 18.77 15.76
CA VAL A 660 3.26 19.62 16.92
C VAL A 660 4.74 19.99 16.89
N GLY A 661 5.04 21.10 16.23
CA GLY A 661 6.40 21.48 15.86
C GLY A 661 6.83 20.85 14.53
N LEU A 662 7.67 21.57 13.80
CA LEU A 662 8.14 21.20 12.50
C LEU A 662 9.65 21.00 12.48
N SER A 663 10.14 19.87 11.97
CA SER A 663 11.55 19.70 11.70
C SER A 663 11.92 20.31 10.34
N ASP A 664 13.20 20.63 10.12
CA ASP A 664 13.68 21.12 8.82
C ASP A 664 13.66 20.04 7.71
N SER A 665 13.17 18.82 8.00
CA SER A 665 13.13 17.70 7.05
C SER A 665 11.81 17.65 6.29
N TYR A 666 11.81 18.18 5.07
CA TYR A 666 10.66 18.07 4.16
C TYR A 666 10.27 16.61 3.87
N GLU A 667 11.25 15.71 3.71
CA GLU A 667 11.00 14.29 3.49
C GLU A 667 10.20 13.65 4.62
N MET A 668 10.60 13.90 5.88
CA MET A 668 9.88 13.35 7.03
C MET A 668 8.44 13.89 7.10
N LEU A 669 8.25 15.18 6.80
CA LEU A 669 6.93 15.78 6.70
C LEU A 669 6.12 15.14 5.57
N TYR A 670 6.68 15.07 4.36
CA TYR A 670 6.03 14.50 3.20
C TYR A 670 5.65 13.03 3.42
N GLN A 671 6.58 12.20 3.86
CA GLN A 671 6.33 10.79 4.13
C GLN A 671 5.30 10.57 5.25
N ALA A 672 5.32 11.40 6.30
CA ALA A 672 4.32 11.37 7.36
C ALA A 672 2.92 11.78 6.86
N MET A 673 2.82 12.80 5.99
CA MET A 673 1.56 13.16 5.33
C MET A 673 1.06 12.04 4.42
N ARG A 674 1.97 11.37 3.69
CA ARG A 674 1.67 10.24 2.80
C ARG A 674 1.21 8.97 3.54
N ARG A 675 1.17 8.97 4.87
CA ARG A 675 0.50 7.89 5.65
C ARG A 675 -1.02 7.97 5.51
N CYS A 676 -1.57 9.19 5.47
CA CYS A 676 -3.00 9.45 5.32
C CYS A 676 -3.35 10.00 3.92
N TRP A 677 -2.57 10.95 3.38
CA TRP A 677 -2.77 11.52 2.05
C TRP A 677 -2.10 10.65 0.99
N ARG A 678 -2.80 9.63 0.60
CA ARG A 678 -2.29 8.64 -0.35
C ARG A 678 -3.44 8.06 -1.15
N PHE A 679 -3.10 7.31 -2.16
CA PHE A 679 -4.05 6.54 -2.92
C PHE A 679 -4.98 5.74 -1.99
N GLY A 680 -6.30 5.98 -2.09
CA GLY A 680 -7.30 5.38 -1.24
C GLY A 680 -7.83 6.26 -0.13
N GLN A 681 -7.37 7.51 -0.01
CA GLN A 681 -8.00 8.53 0.81
C GLN A 681 -9.15 9.18 0.04
N ASP A 682 -10.34 9.24 0.63
CA ASP A 682 -11.57 9.74 0.01
C ASP A 682 -12.02 11.10 0.56
N LYS A 683 -11.53 11.44 1.75
CA LYS A 683 -11.83 12.74 2.38
C LYS A 683 -10.70 13.74 2.10
N PRO A 684 -10.98 15.04 1.98
CA PRO A 684 -9.94 16.05 2.04
C PRO A 684 -9.07 15.84 3.27
N VAL A 685 -7.75 15.75 3.08
CA VAL A 685 -6.84 15.54 4.20
C VAL A 685 -6.48 16.89 4.81
N ASN A 686 -6.80 17.06 6.07
CA ASN A 686 -6.48 18.26 6.84
C ASN A 686 -5.18 18.05 7.60
N VAL A 687 -4.21 18.89 7.34
CA VAL A 687 -2.90 18.88 8.00
C VAL A 687 -2.71 20.19 8.75
N TYR A 688 -2.69 20.11 10.06
CA TYR A 688 -2.46 21.27 10.92
C TYR A 688 -1.00 21.26 11.38
N ILE A 689 -0.27 22.31 11.06
CA ILE A 689 1.13 22.49 11.47
C ILE A 689 1.17 23.54 12.56
N VAL A 690 1.36 23.10 13.80
CA VAL A 690 1.37 23.96 14.98
C VAL A 690 2.80 24.36 15.30
N THR A 691 3.11 25.64 15.12
CA THR A 691 4.44 26.24 15.35
C THR A 691 4.34 27.49 16.22
N SER A 692 5.45 27.96 16.76
CA SER A 692 5.48 29.27 17.39
C SER A 692 5.89 30.36 16.40
N THR A 693 5.48 31.61 16.67
CA THR A 693 5.88 32.77 15.86
C THR A 693 7.41 32.95 15.78
N ALA A 694 8.15 32.40 16.72
CA ALA A 694 9.62 32.37 16.72
C ALA A 694 10.23 31.36 15.75
N GLU A 695 9.45 30.42 15.19
CA GLU A 695 9.90 29.33 14.30
C GLU A 695 9.69 29.63 12.79
N GLY A 696 9.31 30.85 12.39
CA GLY A 696 8.93 31.20 11.02
C GLY A 696 9.92 30.78 9.92
N ALA A 697 11.22 30.80 10.19
CA ALA A 697 12.26 30.39 9.23
C ALA A 697 12.19 28.88 8.85
N VAL A 698 11.57 28.02 9.66
CA VAL A 698 11.37 26.60 9.34
C VAL A 698 10.31 26.45 8.27
N ARG A 699 9.22 27.20 8.38
CA ARG A 699 8.14 27.23 7.39
C ARG A 699 8.65 27.60 6.00
N ASP A 700 9.34 28.77 5.89
CA ASP A 700 9.89 29.25 4.62
C ASP A 700 10.81 28.20 3.96
N ASN A 701 11.59 27.46 4.77
CA ASN A 701 12.48 26.43 4.29
C ASN A 701 11.72 25.20 3.76
N ILE A 702 10.64 24.81 4.41
CA ILE A 702 9.77 23.70 3.96
C ILE A 702 9.03 24.06 2.67
N ASP A 703 8.43 25.25 2.61
CA ASP A 703 7.71 25.74 1.43
C ASP A 703 8.64 25.78 0.20
N ARG A 704 9.87 26.28 0.36
CA ARG A 704 10.89 26.28 -0.70
C ARG A 704 11.22 24.87 -1.19
N LYS A 705 11.36 23.88 -0.28
CA LYS A 705 11.66 22.49 -0.62
C LYS A 705 10.49 21.82 -1.36
N ASP A 706 9.28 22.12 -0.96
CA ASP A 706 8.05 21.66 -1.62
C ASP A 706 7.97 22.15 -3.07
N GLU A 707 8.22 23.44 -3.29
CA GLU A 707 8.28 24.02 -4.64
C GLU A 707 9.36 23.38 -5.51
N GLN A 708 10.54 23.11 -4.95
CA GLN A 708 11.62 22.42 -5.67
C GLN A 708 11.22 20.97 -6.04
N CYS A 709 10.57 20.25 -5.15
CA CYS A 709 10.10 18.90 -5.42
C CYS A 709 9.04 18.88 -6.53
N LYS A 710 8.06 19.79 -6.49
CA LYS A 710 7.02 19.93 -7.52
C LYS A 710 7.62 20.27 -8.89
N LYS A 711 8.60 21.19 -8.92
CA LYS A 711 9.31 21.54 -10.15
C LYS A 711 10.05 20.34 -10.73
N MET A 712 10.81 19.60 -9.92
CA MET A 712 11.53 18.40 -10.36
C MET A 712 10.55 17.37 -10.97
N THR A 713 9.45 17.12 -10.30
CA THR A 713 8.43 16.16 -10.76
C THR A 713 7.87 16.57 -12.13
N ALA A 714 7.48 17.85 -12.29
CA ALA A 714 6.91 18.34 -13.55
C ALA A 714 7.90 18.23 -14.73
N GLU A 715 9.15 18.69 -14.55
CA GLU A 715 10.20 18.61 -15.57
C GLU A 715 10.53 17.15 -15.94
N MET A 716 10.61 16.28 -14.94
CA MET A 716 10.97 14.89 -15.17
C MET A 716 9.85 14.07 -15.84
N VAL A 717 8.57 14.33 -15.50
CA VAL A 717 7.43 13.68 -16.15
C VAL A 717 7.41 14.02 -17.64
N GLU A 718 7.69 15.26 -18.03
CA GLU A 718 7.77 15.66 -19.43
C GLU A 718 8.87 14.88 -20.18
N HIS A 719 10.08 14.82 -19.63
CA HIS A 719 11.19 14.07 -20.22
C HIS A 719 11.01 12.55 -20.19
N THR A 720 10.32 12.02 -19.18
CA THR A 720 10.02 10.57 -19.11
C THR A 720 9.12 10.15 -20.27
N LYS A 721 8.12 10.96 -20.63
CA LYS A 721 7.25 10.72 -21.81
C LYS A 721 8.07 10.62 -23.10
N GLU A 722 9.03 11.55 -23.32
CA GLU A 722 9.85 11.56 -24.52
C GLU A 722 10.75 10.31 -24.66
N ILE A 723 11.16 9.70 -23.54
CA ILE A 723 12.09 8.56 -23.53
C ILE A 723 11.38 7.21 -23.66
N LEU A 724 10.15 7.10 -23.15
CA LEU A 724 9.39 5.84 -23.17
C LEU A 724 8.40 5.76 -24.34
N SER A 725 8.10 6.88 -25.02
CA SER A 725 7.37 6.92 -26.28
C SER A 725 8.27 6.50 -27.47
#